data_13abc334a3aaf896c596b967d5b2baf8
#
_entry.id   13abc334a3aaf896c596b967d5b2baf8
#
_cell.length_a   1.000
_cell.length_b   1.000
_cell.length_c   1.000
_cell.angle_alpha   90.00
_cell.angle_beta   90.00
_cell.angle_gamma   90.00
#
_symmetry.space_group_name_H-M   'P 1'
#
loop_
_entity.id
_entity.type
_entity.pdbx_description
1 polymer ?
#
loop_
_entity_poly.entity_id
_entity_poly.type
_entity_poly.pdbx_seq_one_letter_code
_entity_poly.pdbx_strand_id
1 'polypeptide(L)'
;MKKKIIAFLLALFPIFALGTTIHADTIKIVSDTAYAPFEFKDVDQTYKGIDVDIINKVADIKGWEYEMSFPGFDAAVNAVQAGQADAIMAGMTKTAEREKVFTMSDTYYDTKVVIATTKANTIKSYDQLKGKTVGVKNGTAAQRFLEKIKDKYGFTIKTFDTGDLMYNSLAAGAVDAAMDDQPVIEYAISQGQDLKISMKGEAVGSFAFGVKKGSKYEYLVTEFNEALAQMKKDGTLKDIINKWTAASKTSTNSAVPETTTKSGQKATPVKAKYTISSDSSFAPFVFQNDSNQYTGIDMDLIKAIAEDQGFTLEISNPGFDAAINAVQSGQADGMIAGMSVTEARKETFDFSEPYYTANSIIAVTESSTISSYDDLKGKTVGVKNGTSSQTFLVENQSKYGYKIKTFSDGSSMYDSLNSGSVAAIMDDEPVVKYAINQGKKMKTPIEGTPSGDLAFAVKKGTNPELIEMFNNGLANLKANGKYQEILDKYLSANQDASTTVDETTIWGLLQNNYKQLLSGLGITISLALISFAIAMVIGIIFGMFSVSPIKALRIISEIFVDVIRGIPLMILAAFIFWGIPNFLESMTGQQSPINDFVAGTIALSLNAGAYIAEIVRGGIQAVPAGQMEASRSLGISYGKTMRKIILPQATKIMLPNFVNQFVIALKDTTIVSAIGLVELFQTGKIIIARNYQSFKMYAILAVLYLVIITLLTRLAKRLEKRIH
;
A
#
# COMPACT_ATOMS: atom_id res chain seq x y z
N MET A 1 -10.56 -23.60 23.19
CA MET A 1 -10.66 -22.47 22.26
C MET A 1 -10.09 -22.79 20.86
N LYS A 2 -8.83 -23.25 20.70
CA LYS A 2 -8.23 -23.54 19.37
C LYS A 2 -9.04 -24.49 18.47
N LYS A 3 -9.65 -25.57 19.02
CA LYS A 3 -10.50 -26.51 18.24
C LYS A 3 -11.85 -25.94 17.80
N LYS A 4 -12.38 -24.89 18.45
CA LYS A 4 -13.67 -24.26 18.11
C LYS A 4 -13.53 -23.24 16.96
N ILE A 5 -12.40 -22.54 16.87
CA ILE A 5 -12.08 -21.61 15.77
C ILE A 5 -11.86 -22.34 14.46
N ILE A 6 -11.18 -23.50 14.52
CA ILE A 6 -10.99 -24.38 13.35
C ILE A 6 -12.33 -24.96 12.83
N ALA A 7 -13.25 -25.29 13.73
CA ALA A 7 -14.56 -25.80 13.35
C ALA A 7 -15.47 -24.74 12.70
N PHE A 8 -15.30 -23.46 13.01
CA PHE A 8 -16.08 -22.38 12.38
C PHE A 8 -15.52 -21.97 11.01
N LEU A 9 -14.21 -21.92 10.87
CA LEU A 9 -13.56 -21.75 9.55
C LEU A 9 -13.92 -22.92 8.61
N LEU A 10 -14.11 -24.13 9.16
CA LEU A 10 -14.61 -25.30 8.42
C LEU A 10 -16.12 -25.31 8.20
N ALA A 11 -16.92 -24.65 9.03
CA ALA A 11 -18.39 -24.57 8.89
C ALA A 11 -18.88 -23.44 7.98
N LEU A 12 -18.02 -22.46 7.65
CA LEU A 12 -18.24 -21.49 6.57
C LEU A 12 -17.90 -22.07 5.17
N PHE A 13 -17.42 -23.34 5.12
CA PHE A 13 -17.07 -24.06 3.90
C PHE A 13 -17.85 -25.40 3.73
N PRO A 14 -19.17 -25.42 3.65
CA PRO A 14 -19.86 -26.62 3.20
C PRO A 14 -20.48 -26.43 1.82
N ILE A 15 -19.72 -26.12 0.78
CA ILE A 15 -20.10 -26.36 -0.62
C ILE A 15 -18.82 -26.30 -1.48
N PHE A 16 -17.90 -27.24 -1.33
CA PHE A 16 -16.90 -27.54 -2.37
C PHE A 16 -16.27 -28.90 -2.13
N ALA A 17 -17.06 -29.90 -2.37
CA ALA A 17 -16.53 -31.25 -2.61
C ALA A 17 -17.29 -31.85 -3.78
N LEU A 18 -16.85 -31.49 -4.99
CA LEU A 18 -17.02 -32.30 -6.21
C LEU A 18 -16.30 -31.55 -7.35
N GLY A 19 -15.08 -31.95 -7.57
CA GLY A 19 -14.26 -31.49 -8.69
C GLY A 19 -12.79 -31.77 -8.40
N THR A 20 -12.38 -33.05 -8.47
CA THR A 20 -10.97 -33.41 -8.52
C THR A 20 -10.40 -33.00 -9.88
N THR A 21 -10.06 -31.74 -10.05
CA THR A 21 -9.01 -31.34 -10.98
C THR A 21 -7.71 -31.68 -10.30
N ILE A 22 -6.89 -32.50 -10.94
CA ILE A 22 -5.49 -32.70 -10.57
C ILE A 22 -4.83 -31.34 -10.68
N HIS A 23 -4.72 -30.59 -9.57
CA HIS A 23 -3.81 -29.45 -9.48
C HIS A 23 -2.40 -30.03 -9.45
N ALA A 24 -1.56 -29.63 -10.39
CA ALA A 24 -0.13 -29.76 -10.22
C ALA A 24 0.22 -29.10 -8.87
N ASP A 25 1.00 -29.79 -8.03
CA ASP A 25 1.43 -29.24 -6.73
C ASP A 25 2.16 -27.91 -7.00
N THR A 26 1.65 -26.79 -6.48
CA THR A 26 2.28 -25.47 -6.62
C THR A 26 3.70 -25.54 -6.05
N ILE A 27 4.70 -25.23 -6.87
CA ILE A 27 6.13 -25.29 -6.50
C ILE A 27 6.45 -24.15 -5.54
N LYS A 28 6.98 -24.46 -4.37
CA LYS A 28 7.40 -23.45 -3.38
C LYS A 28 8.87 -23.10 -3.55
N ILE A 29 9.13 -21.90 -4.07
CA ILE A 29 10.47 -21.36 -4.27
C ILE A 29 10.78 -20.33 -3.19
N VAL A 30 11.95 -20.41 -2.58
CA VAL A 30 12.40 -19.44 -1.58
C VAL A 30 13.60 -18.66 -2.08
N SER A 31 13.69 -17.40 -1.63
CA SER A 31 14.73 -16.46 -2.02
C SER A 31 15.20 -15.58 -0.86
N ASP A 32 16.16 -14.68 -1.13
CA ASP A 32 16.62 -13.70 -0.15
C ASP A 32 15.64 -12.50 -0.05
N THR A 33 15.70 -11.76 1.03
CA THR A 33 14.92 -10.53 1.23
C THR A 33 15.53 -9.29 0.59
N ALA A 34 16.87 -9.25 0.45
CA ALA A 34 17.59 -8.06 0.01
C ALA A 34 18.96 -8.43 -0.57
N TYR A 35 19.02 -8.68 -1.87
CA TYR A 35 20.24 -9.00 -2.60
C TYR A 35 20.24 -8.41 -4.01
N ALA A 36 19.99 -7.11 -4.09
CA ALA A 36 19.95 -6.39 -5.37
C ALA A 36 21.31 -6.46 -6.11
N PRO A 37 21.30 -6.65 -7.44
CA PRO A 37 20.17 -6.64 -8.38
C PRO A 37 19.51 -7.99 -8.63
N PHE A 38 19.76 -9.03 -7.84
CA PHE A 38 19.25 -10.40 -8.05
C PHE A 38 17.83 -10.57 -7.52
N GLU A 39 17.61 -10.28 -6.25
CA GLU A 39 16.29 -10.18 -5.63
C GLU A 39 16.30 -9.10 -4.57
N PHE A 40 15.30 -8.26 -4.61
CA PHE A 40 15.11 -7.18 -3.63
C PHE A 40 13.66 -6.73 -3.65
N LYS A 41 13.27 -6.17 -2.54
CA LYS A 41 11.92 -5.62 -2.40
C LYS A 41 11.93 -4.20 -2.91
N ASP A 42 11.18 -3.96 -3.98
CA ASP A 42 11.03 -2.63 -4.54
C ASP A 42 10.07 -1.78 -3.69
N VAL A 43 10.00 -0.49 -3.97
CA VAL A 43 9.16 0.48 -3.23
C VAL A 43 7.67 0.14 -3.22
N ASP A 44 7.18 -0.55 -4.23
CA ASP A 44 5.81 -1.07 -4.30
C ASP A 44 5.59 -2.32 -3.44
N GLN A 45 6.58 -2.72 -2.64
CA GLN A 45 6.60 -3.90 -1.79
C GLN A 45 6.61 -5.23 -2.56
N THR A 46 6.77 -5.22 -3.89
CA THR A 46 6.99 -6.43 -4.70
C THR A 46 8.46 -6.79 -4.77
N TYR A 47 8.74 -8.08 -4.92
CA TYR A 47 10.11 -8.54 -5.14
C TYR A 47 10.44 -8.56 -6.62
N LYS A 48 11.60 -8.04 -6.96
CA LYS A 48 12.13 -7.88 -8.32
C LYS A 48 13.61 -8.26 -8.37
N GLY A 49 14.13 -8.34 -9.59
CA GLY A 49 15.54 -8.57 -9.83
C GLY A 49 15.81 -9.69 -10.84
N ILE A 50 17.06 -9.96 -11.06
CA ILE A 50 17.53 -10.97 -12.05
C ILE A 50 16.94 -12.34 -11.74
N ASP A 51 16.97 -12.77 -10.47
CA ASP A 51 16.53 -14.09 -10.04
C ASP A 51 15.02 -14.25 -10.20
N VAL A 52 14.27 -13.21 -9.83
CA VAL A 52 12.82 -13.17 -9.99
C VAL A 52 12.42 -13.23 -11.46
N ASP A 53 13.06 -12.43 -12.32
CA ASP A 53 12.78 -12.42 -13.76
C ASP A 53 13.16 -13.75 -14.44
N ILE A 54 14.25 -14.39 -14.00
CA ILE A 54 14.65 -15.72 -14.50
C ILE A 54 13.59 -16.77 -14.12
N ILE A 55 13.15 -16.81 -12.86
CA ILE A 55 12.11 -17.76 -12.41
C ILE A 55 10.80 -17.55 -13.17
N ASN A 56 10.34 -16.29 -13.30
CA ASN A 56 9.17 -15.97 -14.12
C ASN A 56 9.30 -16.57 -15.52
N LYS A 57 10.44 -16.33 -16.18
CA LYS A 57 10.68 -16.82 -17.53
C LYS A 57 10.78 -18.33 -17.64
N VAL A 58 11.41 -18.98 -16.67
CA VAL A 58 11.47 -20.45 -16.59
C VAL A 58 10.06 -21.02 -16.41
N ALA A 59 9.26 -20.42 -15.53
CA ALA A 59 7.87 -20.80 -15.29
C ALA A 59 7.02 -20.69 -16.57
N ASP A 60 7.16 -19.59 -17.31
CA ASP A 60 6.50 -19.40 -18.62
C ASP A 60 6.89 -20.50 -19.63
N ILE A 61 8.18 -20.83 -19.72
CA ILE A 61 8.69 -21.83 -20.69
C ILE A 61 8.25 -23.25 -20.30
N LYS A 62 8.23 -23.56 -19.00
CA LYS A 62 7.99 -24.91 -18.49
C LYS A 62 6.55 -25.15 -18.00
N GLY A 63 5.73 -24.11 -17.92
CA GLY A 63 4.37 -24.19 -17.40
C GLY A 63 4.32 -24.45 -15.89
N TRP A 64 5.27 -23.88 -15.12
CA TRP A 64 5.29 -24.03 -13.67
C TRP A 64 4.20 -23.19 -13.01
N GLU A 65 3.38 -23.80 -12.17
CA GLU A 65 2.62 -23.09 -11.15
C GLU A 65 3.46 -23.00 -9.88
N TYR A 66 3.84 -21.79 -9.46
CA TYR A 66 4.76 -21.62 -8.34
C TYR A 66 4.36 -20.45 -7.44
N GLU A 67 4.84 -20.53 -6.20
CA GLU A 67 4.76 -19.46 -5.20
C GLU A 67 6.18 -19.14 -4.75
N MET A 68 6.58 -17.85 -4.79
CA MET A 68 7.89 -17.42 -4.35
C MET A 68 7.78 -16.64 -3.04
N SER A 69 8.59 -17.01 -2.05
CA SER A 69 8.66 -16.33 -0.75
C SER A 69 10.09 -15.96 -0.39
N PHE A 70 10.25 -14.91 0.43
CA PHE A 70 11.52 -14.23 0.65
C PHE A 70 11.85 -14.14 2.16
N PRO A 71 12.20 -15.26 2.81
CA PRO A 71 12.46 -15.30 4.25
C PRO A 71 13.84 -14.77 4.65
N GLY A 72 14.71 -14.45 3.70
CA GLY A 72 16.13 -14.16 3.87
C GLY A 72 17.02 -15.35 3.54
N PHE A 73 18.28 -15.09 3.14
CA PHE A 73 19.17 -16.12 2.56
C PHE A 73 19.34 -17.36 3.44
N ASP A 74 19.72 -17.19 4.71
CA ASP A 74 19.93 -18.32 5.62
C ASP A 74 18.65 -19.11 5.90
N ALA A 75 17.52 -18.39 6.07
CA ALA A 75 16.23 -19.01 6.28
C ALA A 75 15.75 -19.76 5.03
N ALA A 76 16.02 -19.24 3.82
CA ALA A 76 15.73 -19.89 2.54
C ALA A 76 16.53 -21.19 2.38
N VAL A 77 17.84 -21.16 2.65
CA VAL A 77 18.70 -22.35 2.64
C VAL A 77 18.16 -23.42 3.60
N ASN A 78 17.82 -23.03 4.83
CA ASN A 78 17.31 -23.93 5.85
C ASN A 78 15.92 -24.51 5.49
N ALA A 79 15.04 -23.69 4.90
CA ALA A 79 13.69 -24.13 4.49
C ALA A 79 13.76 -25.25 3.45
N VAL A 80 14.64 -25.13 2.43
CA VAL A 80 14.80 -26.19 1.42
C VAL A 80 15.46 -27.44 2.02
N GLN A 81 16.47 -27.29 2.87
CA GLN A 81 17.08 -28.43 3.55
C GLN A 81 16.10 -29.18 4.44
N ALA A 82 15.21 -28.46 5.13
CA ALA A 82 14.17 -29.04 5.97
C ALA A 82 12.98 -29.63 5.17
N GLY A 83 12.91 -29.36 3.84
CA GLY A 83 11.77 -29.77 3.00
C GLY A 83 10.52 -28.92 3.21
N GLN A 84 10.65 -27.71 3.74
CA GLN A 84 9.56 -26.73 3.90
C GLN A 84 9.33 -25.92 2.62
N ALA A 85 10.34 -25.84 1.76
CA ALA A 85 10.30 -25.31 0.41
C ALA A 85 10.91 -26.32 -0.56
N ASP A 86 10.54 -26.23 -1.83
CA ASP A 86 10.91 -27.19 -2.86
C ASP A 86 12.21 -26.81 -3.55
N ALA A 87 12.44 -25.51 -3.73
CA ALA A 87 13.61 -24.96 -4.42
C ALA A 87 14.07 -23.61 -3.84
N ILE A 88 15.31 -23.23 -4.15
CA ILE A 88 15.91 -21.94 -3.82
C ILE A 88 16.50 -21.26 -5.05
N MET A 89 16.19 -19.98 -5.22
CA MET A 89 16.77 -19.04 -6.17
C MET A 89 17.10 -17.75 -5.43
N ALA A 90 18.36 -17.51 -5.08
CA ALA A 90 18.77 -16.47 -4.13
C ALA A 90 20.22 -16.02 -4.34
N GLY A 91 20.65 -15.75 -5.58
CA GLY A 91 22.06 -15.47 -5.87
C GLY A 91 22.99 -16.55 -5.29
N MET A 92 22.51 -17.79 -5.23
CA MET A 92 23.19 -18.84 -4.49
C MET A 92 24.40 -19.37 -5.28
N THR A 93 25.62 -19.06 -4.82
CA THR A 93 26.88 -19.56 -5.41
C THR A 93 26.93 -21.08 -5.39
N LYS A 94 27.19 -21.70 -6.53
CA LYS A 94 27.46 -23.14 -6.67
C LYS A 94 28.82 -23.46 -6.08
N THR A 95 28.86 -24.27 -5.02
CA THR A 95 30.13 -24.69 -4.36
C THR A 95 30.06 -26.18 -4.08
N ALA A 96 31.25 -26.83 -4.02
CA ALA A 96 31.35 -28.26 -3.70
C ALA A 96 30.72 -28.63 -2.34
N GLU A 97 30.64 -27.69 -1.39
CA GLU A 97 29.98 -27.92 -0.10
C GLU A 97 28.48 -27.91 -0.24
N ARG A 98 27.94 -26.98 -1.03
CA ARG A 98 26.50 -26.91 -1.29
C ARG A 98 26.00 -28.10 -2.13
N GLU A 99 26.82 -28.58 -3.09
CA GLU A 99 26.50 -29.77 -3.91
C GLU A 99 26.43 -31.06 -3.09
N LYS A 100 26.90 -31.08 -1.83
CA LYS A 100 26.68 -32.22 -0.94
C LYS A 100 25.22 -32.32 -0.45
N VAL A 101 24.53 -31.18 -0.32
CA VAL A 101 23.17 -31.08 0.27
C VAL A 101 22.11 -30.62 -0.72
N PHE A 102 22.52 -30.01 -1.83
CA PHE A 102 21.65 -29.55 -2.91
C PHE A 102 22.01 -30.22 -4.24
N THR A 103 21.03 -30.52 -5.06
CA THR A 103 21.19 -30.70 -6.49
C THR A 103 21.06 -29.33 -7.13
N MET A 104 22.14 -28.85 -7.79
CA MET A 104 22.20 -27.48 -8.31
C MET A 104 22.20 -27.48 -9.84
N SER A 105 21.60 -26.46 -10.42
CA SER A 105 21.49 -26.24 -11.85
C SER A 105 22.84 -25.89 -12.49
N ASP A 106 22.83 -25.75 -13.80
CA ASP A 106 23.84 -24.98 -14.51
C ASP A 106 23.82 -23.53 -14.02
N THR A 107 24.94 -22.85 -14.13
CA THR A 107 25.06 -21.48 -13.65
C THR A 107 24.45 -20.49 -14.62
N TYR A 108 23.71 -19.50 -14.04
CA TYR A 108 23.07 -18.44 -14.81
C TYR A 108 23.82 -17.10 -14.75
N TYR A 109 24.70 -16.92 -13.74
CA TYR A 109 25.48 -15.70 -13.55
C TYR A 109 26.87 -16.00 -12.98
N ASP A 110 27.93 -15.45 -13.61
CA ASP A 110 29.29 -15.55 -13.11
C ASP A 110 29.62 -14.35 -12.25
N THR A 111 30.07 -14.58 -11.01
CA THR A 111 30.39 -13.52 -10.06
C THR A 111 31.80 -13.65 -9.48
N LYS A 112 32.26 -12.56 -8.86
CA LYS A 112 33.45 -12.45 -8.05
C LYS A 112 33.12 -11.70 -6.78
N VAL A 113 33.72 -12.08 -5.66
CA VAL A 113 33.66 -11.25 -4.46
C VAL A 113 34.75 -10.20 -4.51
N VAL A 114 34.42 -9.00 -4.08
CA VAL A 114 35.32 -7.84 -4.08
C VAL A 114 35.32 -7.17 -2.71
N ILE A 115 36.41 -6.50 -2.37
CA ILE A 115 36.46 -5.60 -1.22
C ILE A 115 36.00 -4.22 -1.65
N ALA A 116 34.97 -3.71 -0.95
CA ALA A 116 34.51 -2.33 -1.03
C ALA A 116 34.98 -1.53 0.19
N THR A 117 35.27 -0.28 -0.05
CA THR A 117 35.52 0.73 1.00
C THR A 117 34.75 1.98 0.68
N THR A 118 34.61 2.90 1.63
CA THR A 118 34.16 4.29 1.32
C THR A 118 35.15 4.95 0.35
N LYS A 119 34.68 5.95 -0.42
CA LYS A 119 35.54 6.68 -1.38
C LYS A 119 36.76 7.32 -0.71
N ALA A 120 36.63 7.73 0.56
CA ALA A 120 37.72 8.34 1.34
C ALA A 120 38.78 7.33 1.79
N ASN A 121 38.47 6.05 1.92
CA ASN A 121 39.38 5.03 2.42
C ASN A 121 40.10 4.33 1.25
N THR A 122 41.37 3.92 1.46
CA THR A 122 42.20 3.32 0.38
C THR A 122 42.85 2.03 0.88
N ILE A 123 42.11 0.92 0.75
CA ILE A 123 42.66 -0.44 0.98
C ILE A 123 42.89 -1.07 -0.38
N LYS A 124 44.15 -1.40 -0.73
CA LYS A 124 44.53 -1.91 -2.06
C LYS A 124 45.04 -3.35 -2.03
N SER A 125 45.24 -3.93 -0.83
CA SER A 125 45.71 -5.31 -0.68
C SER A 125 45.18 -5.88 0.62
N TYR A 126 45.13 -7.22 0.72
CA TYR A 126 44.71 -7.93 1.93
C TYR A 126 45.63 -7.64 3.13
N ASP A 127 46.94 -7.36 2.90
CA ASP A 127 47.86 -7.00 3.99
C ASP A 127 47.45 -5.71 4.71
N GLN A 128 46.78 -4.79 4.03
CA GLN A 128 46.28 -3.53 4.61
C GLN A 128 45.01 -3.71 5.47
N LEU A 129 44.45 -4.92 5.49
CA LEU A 129 43.34 -5.26 6.39
C LEU A 129 43.83 -5.60 7.80
N LYS A 130 45.12 -5.73 8.06
CA LYS A 130 45.68 -6.08 9.37
C LYS A 130 45.16 -5.14 10.46
N GLY A 131 44.53 -5.71 11.49
CA GLY A 131 43.94 -4.97 12.61
C GLY A 131 42.61 -4.28 12.28
N LYS A 132 42.07 -4.44 11.08
CA LYS A 132 40.81 -3.85 10.62
C LYS A 132 39.64 -4.79 10.76
N THR A 133 38.42 -4.25 10.70
CA THR A 133 37.18 -5.04 10.70
C THR A 133 36.58 -5.06 9.30
N VAL A 134 36.35 -6.25 8.77
CA VAL A 134 35.71 -6.46 7.45
C VAL A 134 34.27 -6.93 7.67
N GLY A 135 33.30 -6.18 7.15
CA GLY A 135 31.90 -6.55 7.13
C GLY A 135 31.62 -7.57 6.02
N VAL A 136 30.72 -8.52 6.30
CA VAL A 136 30.27 -9.50 5.32
C VAL A 136 28.86 -9.99 5.67
N LYS A 137 28.06 -10.33 4.65
CA LYS A 137 26.74 -10.91 4.85
C LYS A 137 26.86 -12.37 5.33
N ASN A 138 26.03 -12.73 6.30
CA ASN A 138 26.03 -14.06 6.89
C ASN A 138 25.66 -15.16 5.87
N GLY A 139 26.25 -16.37 6.00
CA GLY A 139 25.97 -17.54 5.15
C GLY A 139 26.53 -17.48 3.72
N THR A 140 27.16 -16.38 3.29
CA THR A 140 27.59 -16.14 1.91
C THR A 140 28.92 -16.82 1.56
N ALA A 141 29.23 -16.90 0.26
CA ALA A 141 30.53 -17.32 -0.24
C ALA A 141 31.66 -16.35 0.15
N ALA A 142 31.32 -15.05 0.22
CA ALA A 142 32.23 -13.99 0.69
C ALA A 142 32.68 -14.22 2.15
N GLN A 143 31.72 -14.57 3.04
CA GLN A 143 32.06 -14.90 4.43
C GLN A 143 33.06 -16.07 4.50
N ARG A 144 32.76 -17.18 3.81
CA ARG A 144 33.64 -18.35 3.80
C ARG A 144 35.03 -18.05 3.24
N PHE A 145 35.11 -17.18 2.24
CA PHE A 145 36.37 -16.72 1.71
C PHE A 145 37.17 -15.93 2.74
N LEU A 146 36.53 -14.95 3.40
CA LEU A 146 37.19 -14.17 4.45
C LEU A 146 37.63 -15.03 5.63
N GLU A 147 36.85 -16.02 6.04
CA GLU A 147 37.22 -16.97 7.12
C GLU A 147 38.49 -17.76 6.80
N LYS A 148 38.72 -18.11 5.54
CA LYS A 148 39.95 -18.81 5.12
C LYS A 148 41.20 -17.94 5.18
N ILE A 149 41.06 -16.62 5.02
CA ILE A 149 42.20 -15.72 4.90
C ILE A 149 42.41 -14.82 6.10
N LYS A 150 41.43 -14.69 7.05
CA LYS A 150 41.48 -13.76 8.18
C LYS A 150 42.74 -13.91 9.05
N ASP A 151 43.13 -15.16 9.35
CA ASP A 151 44.29 -15.44 10.22
C ASP A 151 45.58 -15.09 9.54
N LYS A 152 45.68 -15.32 8.21
CA LYS A 152 46.85 -14.98 7.40
C LYS A 152 47.09 -13.47 7.35
N TYR A 153 46.00 -12.66 7.24
CA TYR A 153 46.12 -11.22 7.06
C TYR A 153 45.77 -10.41 8.33
N GLY A 154 45.36 -11.08 9.42
CA GLY A 154 45.19 -10.47 10.75
C GLY A 154 44.07 -9.46 10.87
N PHE A 155 42.91 -9.68 10.22
CA PHE A 155 41.72 -8.86 10.33
C PHE A 155 40.62 -9.58 11.10
N THR A 156 39.60 -8.80 11.56
CA THR A 156 38.39 -9.36 12.17
C THR A 156 37.22 -9.31 11.20
N ILE A 157 36.30 -10.29 11.33
CA ILE A 157 35.08 -10.36 10.51
C ILE A 157 33.90 -9.94 11.38
N LYS A 158 33.03 -9.07 10.85
CA LYS A 158 31.75 -8.73 11.41
C LYS A 158 30.66 -9.14 10.42
N THR A 159 29.76 -10.04 10.85
CA THR A 159 28.67 -10.53 10.02
C THR A 159 27.42 -9.68 10.14
N PHE A 160 26.62 -9.64 9.09
CA PHE A 160 25.36 -8.90 8.97
C PHE A 160 24.30 -9.77 8.32
N ASP A 161 23.04 -9.58 8.69
CA ASP A 161 21.92 -10.35 8.13
C ASP A 161 21.54 -9.85 6.72
N THR A 162 21.79 -8.56 6.41
CA THR A 162 21.51 -7.97 5.10
C THR A 162 22.69 -7.15 4.59
N GLY A 163 22.81 -7.01 3.25
CA GLY A 163 23.81 -6.16 2.60
C GLY A 163 23.67 -4.69 3.02
N ASP A 164 22.45 -4.18 3.14
CA ASP A 164 22.19 -2.79 3.53
C ASP A 164 22.73 -2.46 4.92
N LEU A 165 22.53 -3.34 5.90
CA LEU A 165 23.10 -3.18 7.25
C LEU A 165 24.64 -3.17 7.22
N MET A 166 25.23 -3.99 6.37
CA MET A 166 26.69 -4.05 6.16
C MET A 166 27.21 -2.74 5.54
N TYR A 167 26.58 -2.26 4.46
CA TYR A 167 27.02 -1.03 3.78
C TYR A 167 26.79 0.20 4.65
N ASN A 168 25.69 0.27 5.40
CA ASN A 168 25.46 1.33 6.37
C ASN A 168 26.52 1.33 7.49
N SER A 169 26.94 0.15 7.94
CA SER A 169 28.03 0.01 8.92
C SER A 169 29.38 0.45 8.37
N LEU A 170 29.63 0.20 7.08
CA LEU A 170 30.83 0.68 6.39
C LEU A 170 30.82 2.21 6.24
N ALA A 171 29.70 2.78 5.83
CA ALA A 171 29.54 4.23 5.71
C ALA A 171 29.66 4.95 7.05
N ALA A 172 29.19 4.34 8.14
CA ALA A 172 29.31 4.85 9.50
C ALA A 172 30.71 4.64 10.13
N GLY A 173 31.64 3.95 9.45
CA GLY A 173 32.96 3.63 9.98
C GLY A 173 32.95 2.56 11.09
N ALA A 174 31.87 1.81 11.25
CA ALA A 174 31.75 0.72 12.22
C ALA A 174 32.42 -0.59 11.70
N VAL A 175 32.72 -0.64 10.41
CA VAL A 175 33.67 -1.57 9.76
C VAL A 175 34.54 -0.77 8.79
N ASP A 176 35.76 -1.25 8.54
CA ASP A 176 36.74 -0.57 7.69
C ASP A 176 36.59 -0.89 6.20
N ALA A 177 36.05 -2.07 5.91
CA ALA A 177 35.78 -2.58 4.56
C ALA A 177 34.58 -3.50 4.59
N ALA A 178 34.01 -3.80 3.42
CA ALA A 178 33.00 -4.83 3.24
C ALA A 178 33.39 -5.74 2.09
N MET A 179 33.03 -7.03 2.18
CA MET A 179 33.19 -7.97 1.08
C MET A 179 31.82 -8.49 0.65
N ASP A 180 31.53 -8.36 -0.63
CA ASP A 180 30.32 -8.88 -1.25
C ASP A 180 30.55 -9.22 -2.73
N ASP A 181 29.55 -9.77 -3.39
CA ASP A 181 29.59 -10.04 -4.82
C ASP A 181 29.71 -8.74 -5.63
N GLN A 182 30.56 -8.75 -6.64
CA GLN A 182 30.87 -7.56 -7.45
C GLN A 182 29.61 -6.89 -8.02
N PRO A 183 28.63 -7.61 -8.64
CA PRO A 183 27.43 -6.98 -9.19
C PRO A 183 26.55 -6.32 -8.12
N VAL A 184 26.56 -6.84 -6.89
CA VAL A 184 25.80 -6.26 -5.77
C VAL A 184 26.43 -4.93 -5.33
N ILE A 185 27.77 -4.89 -5.21
CA ILE A 185 28.49 -3.65 -4.90
C ILE A 185 28.37 -2.63 -6.04
N GLU A 186 28.49 -3.06 -7.31
CA GLU A 186 28.31 -2.20 -8.48
C GLU A 186 26.90 -1.62 -8.53
N TYR A 187 25.88 -2.42 -8.21
CA TYR A 187 24.50 -1.95 -8.10
C TYR A 187 24.38 -0.94 -6.95
N ALA A 188 24.89 -1.22 -5.76
CA ALA A 188 24.89 -0.29 -4.62
C ALA A 188 25.58 1.04 -4.95
N ILE A 189 26.71 1.01 -5.68
CA ILE A 189 27.40 2.21 -6.19
C ILE A 189 26.52 2.97 -7.20
N SER A 190 25.83 2.26 -8.11
CA SER A 190 24.93 2.86 -9.09
C SER A 190 23.72 3.55 -8.43
N GLN A 191 23.28 3.01 -7.30
CA GLN A 191 22.21 3.60 -6.45
C GLN A 191 22.74 4.72 -5.54
N GLY A 192 23.98 5.16 -5.73
CA GLY A 192 24.53 6.33 -5.04
C GLY A 192 25.19 6.04 -3.69
N GLN A 193 25.40 4.79 -3.31
CA GLN A 193 26.17 4.45 -2.11
C GLN A 193 27.59 4.99 -2.22
N ASP A 194 28.11 5.62 -1.15
CA ASP A 194 29.49 6.16 -1.10
C ASP A 194 30.53 5.05 -0.98
N LEU A 195 30.50 4.13 -1.93
CA LEU A 195 31.37 2.96 -2.01
C LEU A 195 32.27 3.04 -3.23
N LYS A 196 33.38 2.33 -3.15
CA LYS A 196 34.21 1.98 -4.30
C LYS A 196 34.75 0.57 -4.14
N ILE A 197 34.88 -0.13 -5.25
CA ILE A 197 35.64 -1.40 -5.29
C ILE A 197 37.11 -1.06 -5.15
N SER A 198 37.74 -1.55 -4.09
CA SER A 198 39.11 -1.20 -3.71
C SER A 198 40.14 -2.20 -4.19
N MET A 199 39.73 -3.45 -4.44
CA MET A 199 40.64 -4.51 -4.85
C MET A 199 40.03 -5.36 -5.98
N LYS A 200 40.92 -6.02 -6.77
CA LYS A 200 40.47 -6.96 -7.80
C LYS A 200 39.68 -8.11 -7.18
N GLY A 201 38.59 -8.50 -7.84
CA GLY A 201 37.72 -9.56 -7.35
C GLY A 201 38.34 -10.97 -7.40
N GLU A 202 37.94 -11.75 -6.40
CA GLU A 202 38.31 -13.17 -6.29
C GLU A 202 37.13 -14.03 -6.79
N ALA A 203 37.41 -15.01 -7.64
CA ALA A 203 36.42 -15.95 -8.12
C ALA A 203 36.05 -16.95 -7.00
N VAL A 204 34.83 -16.92 -6.52
CA VAL A 204 34.33 -17.83 -5.47
C VAL A 204 33.29 -18.83 -5.99
N GLY A 205 32.87 -18.68 -7.24
CA GLY A 205 31.89 -19.51 -7.94
C GLY A 205 30.87 -18.67 -8.71
N SER A 206 29.87 -19.35 -9.29
CA SER A 206 28.81 -18.73 -10.09
C SER A 206 27.46 -19.09 -9.50
N PHE A 207 26.41 -18.28 -9.76
CA PHE A 207 25.08 -18.51 -9.19
C PHE A 207 24.31 -19.59 -9.92
N ALA A 208 23.55 -20.38 -9.15
CA ALA A 208 22.73 -21.48 -9.65
C ALA A 208 21.44 -21.62 -8.82
N PHE A 209 20.42 -22.15 -9.48
CA PHE A 209 19.18 -22.61 -8.86
C PHE A 209 19.43 -23.94 -8.11
N GLY A 210 18.73 -24.21 -7.01
CA GLY A 210 18.96 -25.41 -6.23
C GLY A 210 17.73 -26.02 -5.63
N VAL A 211 17.73 -27.35 -5.51
CA VAL A 211 16.74 -28.13 -4.79
C VAL A 211 17.43 -29.03 -3.77
N LYS A 212 16.70 -29.51 -2.76
CA LYS A 212 17.26 -30.48 -1.81
C LYS A 212 17.71 -31.76 -2.53
N LYS A 213 18.92 -32.20 -2.28
CA LYS A 213 19.48 -33.41 -2.87
C LYS A 213 18.69 -34.65 -2.43
N GLY A 214 18.34 -35.51 -3.40
CA GLY A 214 17.54 -36.72 -3.18
C GLY A 214 16.05 -36.43 -2.96
N SER A 215 15.56 -35.22 -3.21
CA SER A 215 14.14 -34.90 -3.13
C SER A 215 13.39 -35.27 -4.42
N LYS A 216 12.07 -35.41 -4.33
CA LYS A 216 11.20 -35.60 -5.52
C LYS A 216 11.26 -34.42 -6.52
N TYR A 217 11.86 -33.30 -6.14
CA TYR A 217 11.90 -32.06 -6.90
C TYR A 217 13.20 -31.91 -7.74
N GLU A 218 14.07 -32.92 -7.80
CA GLU A 218 15.31 -32.85 -8.61
C GLU A 218 15.01 -32.65 -10.11
N TYR A 219 13.85 -33.02 -10.59
CA TYR A 219 13.40 -32.77 -11.96
C TYR A 219 13.36 -31.26 -12.30
N LEU A 220 13.07 -30.39 -11.31
CA LEU A 220 13.05 -28.94 -11.49
C LEU A 220 14.42 -28.42 -11.96
N VAL A 221 15.51 -29.02 -11.52
CA VAL A 221 16.87 -28.66 -11.96
C VAL A 221 17.05 -28.98 -13.43
N THR A 222 16.55 -30.12 -13.90
CA THR A 222 16.61 -30.50 -15.32
C THR A 222 15.80 -29.52 -16.17
N GLU A 223 14.56 -29.23 -15.77
CA GLU A 223 13.68 -28.29 -16.47
C GLU A 223 14.23 -26.85 -16.47
N PHE A 224 14.81 -26.43 -15.34
CA PHE A 224 15.49 -25.14 -15.24
C PHE A 224 16.67 -25.06 -16.22
N ASN A 225 17.51 -26.08 -16.29
CA ASN A 225 18.66 -26.12 -17.21
C ASN A 225 18.22 -26.07 -18.67
N GLU A 226 17.16 -26.78 -19.05
CA GLU A 226 16.60 -26.74 -20.40
C GLU A 226 16.08 -25.33 -20.76
N ALA A 227 15.32 -24.69 -19.84
CA ALA A 227 14.85 -23.31 -20.02
C ALA A 227 16.01 -22.31 -20.07
N LEU A 228 17.02 -22.48 -19.18
CA LEU A 228 18.21 -21.65 -19.15
C LEU A 228 19.02 -21.76 -20.45
N ALA A 229 19.16 -22.96 -20.99
CA ALA A 229 19.84 -23.18 -22.28
C ALA A 229 19.10 -22.48 -23.44
N GLN A 230 17.75 -22.51 -23.43
CA GLN A 230 16.94 -21.78 -24.38
C GLN A 230 17.15 -20.26 -24.23
N MET A 231 17.07 -19.71 -23.02
CA MET A 231 17.25 -18.28 -22.73
C MET A 231 18.67 -17.79 -23.06
N LYS A 232 19.70 -18.66 -22.93
CA LYS A 232 21.06 -18.37 -23.39
C LYS A 232 21.16 -18.31 -24.91
N LYS A 233 20.46 -19.19 -25.61
CA LYS A 233 20.49 -19.30 -27.08
C LYS A 233 19.73 -18.14 -27.77
N ASP A 234 18.59 -17.73 -27.25
CA ASP A 234 17.75 -16.69 -27.85
C ASP A 234 18.09 -15.28 -27.36
N GLY A 235 19.00 -15.13 -26.39
CA GLY A 235 19.44 -13.85 -25.84
C GLY A 235 18.64 -13.36 -24.63
N THR A 236 17.51 -13.98 -24.29
CA THR A 236 16.63 -13.58 -23.19
C THR A 236 17.35 -13.44 -21.84
N LEU A 237 18.26 -14.39 -21.53
CA LEU A 237 19.06 -14.30 -20.29
C LEU A 237 19.93 -13.04 -20.26
N LYS A 238 20.57 -12.71 -21.39
CA LYS A 238 21.40 -11.51 -21.52
C LYS A 238 20.56 -10.24 -21.36
N ASP A 239 19.36 -10.21 -21.89
CA ASP A 239 18.45 -9.06 -21.78
C ASP A 239 17.97 -8.87 -20.33
N ILE A 240 17.61 -9.96 -19.63
CA ILE A 240 17.28 -9.93 -18.20
C ILE A 240 18.45 -9.38 -17.38
N ILE A 241 19.67 -9.89 -17.59
CA ILE A 241 20.86 -9.41 -16.88
C ILE A 241 21.12 -7.94 -17.18
N ASN A 242 21.08 -7.54 -18.45
CA ASN A 242 21.32 -6.16 -18.87
C ASN A 242 20.27 -5.19 -18.28
N LYS A 243 19.01 -5.59 -18.18
CA LYS A 243 17.94 -4.81 -17.56
C LYS A 243 18.33 -4.33 -16.15
N TRP A 244 19.02 -5.18 -15.39
CA TRP A 244 19.34 -4.91 -13.98
C TRP A 244 20.78 -4.46 -13.73
N THR A 245 21.70 -4.72 -14.67
CA THR A 245 23.15 -4.42 -14.53
C THR A 245 23.63 -3.30 -15.44
N ALA A 246 22.90 -2.97 -16.53
CA ALA A 246 23.20 -1.79 -17.31
C ALA A 246 22.83 -0.56 -16.50
N ALA A 247 23.83 0.05 -15.88
CA ALA A 247 23.71 1.30 -15.17
C ALA A 247 22.90 2.29 -16.01
N SER A 248 21.79 2.75 -15.45
CA SER A 248 21.00 3.85 -15.95
C SER A 248 21.89 5.00 -16.39
N LYS A 249 22.12 5.15 -17.67
CA LYS A 249 22.67 6.38 -18.24
C LYS A 249 21.53 7.34 -18.43
N THR A 250 21.40 8.22 -17.46
CA THR A 250 20.77 9.51 -17.41
C THR A 250 20.51 10.14 -18.77
N SER A 251 19.28 10.54 -19.00
CA SER A 251 18.94 11.62 -19.91
C SER A 251 18.16 12.69 -19.13
N THR A 252 18.80 13.83 -18.98
CA THR A 252 18.18 15.08 -18.54
C THR A 252 17.43 15.69 -19.71
N ASN A 253 16.11 15.86 -19.57
CA ASN A 253 15.37 17.06 -20.02
C ASN A 253 13.89 16.91 -19.68
N SER A 254 13.37 17.89 -18.95
CA SER A 254 11.92 18.08 -18.78
C SER A 254 11.31 18.44 -20.12
N ALA A 255 10.75 17.47 -20.81
CA ALA A 255 9.96 17.69 -22.02
C ALA A 255 8.59 17.06 -21.82
N VAL A 256 7.56 17.76 -22.26
CA VAL A 256 6.22 17.18 -22.45
C VAL A 256 6.39 15.90 -23.29
N PRO A 257 5.94 14.72 -22.81
CA PRO A 257 6.13 13.46 -23.54
C PRO A 257 5.55 13.60 -24.95
N GLU A 258 6.31 13.18 -25.96
CA GLU A 258 5.75 13.08 -27.32
C GLU A 258 4.75 11.93 -27.35
N THR A 259 3.60 12.17 -27.96
CA THR A 259 2.61 11.12 -28.23
C THR A 259 2.97 10.39 -29.51
N THR A 260 2.95 9.07 -29.52
CA THR A 260 3.13 8.26 -30.72
C THR A 260 1.83 8.12 -31.51
N THR A 261 0.68 8.34 -30.86
CA THR A 261 -0.66 8.32 -31.46
C THR A 261 -0.87 9.53 -32.36
N LYS A 262 -1.38 9.28 -33.57
CA LYS A 262 -1.69 10.35 -34.53
C LYS A 262 -2.97 11.09 -34.12
N SER A 263 -2.95 12.42 -34.24
CA SER A 263 -4.14 13.24 -34.01
C SER A 263 -5.25 13.01 -35.05
N GLY A 264 -6.48 13.33 -34.69
CA GLY A 264 -7.67 13.21 -35.57
C GLY A 264 -8.34 11.82 -35.52
N GLN A 265 -7.92 10.93 -34.64
CA GLN A 265 -8.52 9.61 -34.46
C GLN A 265 -9.59 9.61 -33.36
N LYS A 266 -10.61 8.74 -33.57
CA LYS A 266 -11.62 8.42 -32.54
C LYS A 266 -11.76 6.91 -32.43
N ALA A 267 -11.77 6.40 -31.21
CA ALA A 267 -12.13 5.02 -30.93
C ALA A 267 -13.63 4.90 -30.64
N THR A 268 -14.17 3.71 -30.74
CA THR A 268 -15.61 3.47 -30.49
C THR A 268 -15.81 3.05 -29.05
N PRO A 269 -16.60 3.79 -28.24
CA PRO A 269 -16.92 3.38 -26.88
C PRO A 269 -17.67 2.04 -26.86
N VAL A 270 -17.23 1.11 -26.02
CA VAL A 270 -17.90 -0.19 -25.80
C VAL A 270 -19.01 -0.05 -24.75
N LYS A 271 -18.83 0.87 -23.80
CA LYS A 271 -19.81 1.19 -22.75
C LYS A 271 -20.41 2.58 -23.00
N ALA A 272 -21.68 2.76 -22.68
CA ALA A 272 -22.34 4.09 -22.73
C ALA A 272 -21.77 5.07 -21.71
N LYS A 273 -21.24 4.55 -20.59
CA LYS A 273 -20.71 5.31 -19.46
C LYS A 273 -19.54 4.55 -18.82
N TYR A 274 -18.45 5.24 -18.53
CA TYR A 274 -17.29 4.72 -17.82
C TYR A 274 -17.17 5.33 -16.43
N THR A 275 -16.83 4.50 -15.45
CA THR A 275 -16.52 4.94 -14.08
C THR A 275 -15.02 5.15 -13.93
N ILE A 276 -14.65 6.38 -13.56
CA ILE A 276 -13.24 6.77 -13.36
C ILE A 276 -13.02 7.10 -11.89
N SER A 277 -11.99 6.51 -11.29
CA SER A 277 -11.57 6.81 -9.93
C SER A 277 -10.35 7.73 -9.92
N SER A 278 -10.28 8.63 -8.93
CA SER A 278 -9.19 9.59 -8.82
C SER A 278 -8.81 9.88 -7.38
N ASP A 279 -7.75 10.68 -7.17
CA ASP A 279 -7.40 11.15 -5.83
C ASP A 279 -8.44 12.17 -5.34
N SER A 280 -8.49 12.38 -4.04
CA SER A 280 -9.31 13.41 -3.40
C SER A 280 -8.55 14.70 -3.14
N SER A 281 -7.21 14.67 -3.21
CA SER A 281 -6.36 15.77 -2.74
C SER A 281 -4.93 15.71 -3.26
N PHE A 282 -4.74 16.01 -4.55
CA PHE A 282 -3.44 16.05 -5.21
C PHE A 282 -3.35 17.27 -6.15
N ALA A 283 -3.44 18.48 -5.58
CA ALA A 283 -3.34 19.72 -6.34
C ALA A 283 -1.91 19.91 -6.93
N PRO A 284 -1.79 20.38 -8.18
CA PRO A 284 -2.80 20.92 -9.09
C PRO A 284 -3.49 19.90 -10.00
N PHE A 285 -3.24 18.59 -9.82
CA PHE A 285 -3.82 17.53 -10.67
C PHE A 285 -5.28 17.25 -10.31
N VAL A 286 -5.57 17.03 -9.03
CA VAL A 286 -6.92 16.78 -8.52
C VAL A 286 -7.12 17.49 -7.18
N PHE A 287 -8.12 18.35 -7.10
CA PHE A 287 -8.50 19.04 -5.85
C PHE A 287 -9.91 19.62 -5.96
N GLN A 288 -10.49 20.03 -4.84
CA GLN A 288 -11.77 20.73 -4.86
C GLN A 288 -11.55 22.25 -4.93
N ASN A 289 -12.28 22.92 -5.82
CA ASN A 289 -12.33 24.37 -5.90
C ASN A 289 -13.28 24.95 -4.81
N ASP A 290 -13.38 26.28 -4.75
CA ASP A 290 -14.24 27.00 -3.78
C ASP A 290 -15.73 26.68 -3.92
N SER A 291 -16.17 26.19 -5.07
CA SER A 291 -17.53 25.73 -5.32
C SER A 291 -17.73 24.25 -4.97
N ASN A 292 -16.75 23.62 -4.31
CA ASN A 292 -16.73 22.21 -3.91
C ASN A 292 -16.80 21.21 -5.09
N GLN A 293 -16.36 21.66 -6.26
CA GLN A 293 -16.27 20.79 -7.45
C GLN A 293 -14.83 20.30 -7.61
N TYR A 294 -14.67 19.03 -7.93
CA TYR A 294 -13.38 18.50 -8.29
C TYR A 294 -12.90 19.06 -9.62
N THR A 295 -11.71 19.63 -9.58
CA THR A 295 -11.01 20.31 -10.67
C THR A 295 -9.52 19.94 -10.63
N GLY A 296 -8.74 20.46 -11.56
CA GLY A 296 -7.32 20.19 -11.70
C GLY A 296 -6.98 19.63 -13.07
N ILE A 297 -5.69 19.47 -13.33
CA ILE A 297 -5.19 19.00 -14.62
C ILE A 297 -5.84 17.69 -15.02
N ASP A 298 -5.87 16.70 -14.13
CA ASP A 298 -6.43 15.38 -14.40
C ASP A 298 -7.93 15.42 -14.68
N MET A 299 -8.65 16.23 -13.89
CA MET A 299 -10.10 16.37 -14.01
C MET A 299 -10.51 17.04 -15.32
N ASP A 300 -9.81 18.11 -15.69
CA ASP A 300 -10.11 18.84 -16.94
C ASP A 300 -9.65 18.03 -18.15
N LEU A 301 -8.52 17.32 -18.05
CA LEU A 301 -7.98 16.48 -19.11
C LEU A 301 -8.92 15.31 -19.44
N ILE A 302 -9.34 14.52 -18.44
CA ILE A 302 -10.22 13.36 -18.69
C ILE A 302 -11.60 13.78 -19.20
N LYS A 303 -12.14 14.91 -18.75
CA LYS A 303 -13.40 15.47 -19.26
C LYS A 303 -13.28 15.92 -20.72
N ALA A 304 -12.20 16.62 -21.05
CA ALA A 304 -11.93 17.06 -22.41
C ALA A 304 -11.69 15.89 -23.38
N ILE A 305 -11.00 14.84 -22.91
CA ILE A 305 -10.83 13.58 -23.67
C ILE A 305 -12.19 12.88 -23.89
N ALA A 306 -13.03 12.80 -22.86
CA ALA A 306 -14.34 12.19 -22.98
C ALA A 306 -15.24 12.93 -23.97
N GLU A 307 -15.21 14.27 -23.95
CA GLU A 307 -15.92 15.10 -24.94
C GLU A 307 -15.39 14.89 -26.36
N ASP A 308 -14.05 14.89 -26.55
CA ASP A 308 -13.42 14.67 -27.84
C ASP A 308 -13.73 13.29 -28.41
N GLN A 309 -13.68 12.24 -27.59
CA GLN A 309 -13.90 10.86 -28.03
C GLN A 309 -15.38 10.42 -28.00
N GLY A 310 -16.28 11.18 -27.35
CA GLY A 310 -17.72 10.98 -27.37
C GLY A 310 -18.23 9.91 -26.41
N PHE A 311 -17.62 9.79 -25.23
CA PHE A 311 -18.12 8.91 -24.16
C PHE A 311 -18.49 9.70 -22.89
N THR A 312 -19.31 9.09 -22.02
CA THR A 312 -19.73 9.72 -20.75
C THR A 312 -18.95 9.17 -19.57
N LEU A 313 -18.75 10.03 -18.55
CA LEU A 313 -17.99 9.72 -17.35
C LEU A 313 -18.84 9.76 -16.09
N GLU A 314 -18.56 8.87 -15.17
CA GLU A 314 -18.83 9.03 -13.74
C GLU A 314 -17.52 9.05 -13.00
N ILE A 315 -17.22 10.16 -12.30
CA ILE A 315 -15.93 10.32 -11.62
C ILE A 315 -16.15 10.23 -10.11
N SER A 316 -15.37 9.40 -9.43
CA SER A 316 -15.30 9.30 -7.98
C SER A 316 -13.90 9.67 -7.49
N ASN A 317 -13.80 10.35 -6.34
CA ASN A 317 -12.56 10.84 -5.79
C ASN A 317 -12.35 10.33 -4.35
N PRO A 318 -12.17 9.00 -4.15
CA PRO A 318 -12.06 8.42 -2.81
C PRO A 318 -10.70 8.63 -2.13
N GLY A 319 -9.71 9.09 -2.87
CA GLY A 319 -8.30 9.17 -2.49
C GLY A 319 -7.45 8.14 -3.22
N PHE A 320 -6.13 8.39 -3.30
CA PHE A 320 -5.22 7.66 -4.19
C PHE A 320 -5.24 6.14 -3.98
N ASP A 321 -5.02 5.67 -2.74
CA ASP A 321 -5.00 4.24 -2.42
C ASP A 321 -6.36 3.57 -2.67
N ALA A 322 -7.45 4.27 -2.33
CA ALA A 322 -8.80 3.77 -2.58
C ALA A 322 -9.13 3.74 -4.09
N ALA A 323 -8.61 4.68 -4.89
CA ALA A 323 -8.75 4.69 -6.33
C ALA A 323 -8.02 3.51 -6.99
N ILE A 324 -6.78 3.20 -6.56
CA ILE A 324 -6.04 2.01 -6.98
C ILE A 324 -6.88 0.75 -6.73
N ASN A 325 -7.37 0.59 -5.51
CA ASN A 325 -8.16 -0.57 -5.13
C ASN A 325 -9.49 -0.67 -5.89
N ALA A 326 -10.13 0.48 -6.18
CA ALA A 326 -11.37 0.51 -6.96
C ALA A 326 -11.18 -0.02 -8.39
N VAL A 327 -10.06 0.33 -9.04
CA VAL A 327 -9.74 -0.20 -10.38
C VAL A 327 -9.35 -1.66 -10.33
N GLN A 328 -8.52 -2.07 -9.37
CA GLN A 328 -8.12 -3.47 -9.21
C GLN A 328 -9.31 -4.39 -8.91
N SER A 329 -10.28 -3.93 -8.12
CA SER A 329 -11.51 -4.68 -7.82
C SER A 329 -12.62 -4.54 -8.87
N GLY A 330 -12.37 -3.81 -9.96
CA GLY A 330 -13.37 -3.58 -11.00
C GLY A 330 -14.54 -2.68 -10.60
N GLN A 331 -14.43 -1.95 -9.49
CA GLN A 331 -15.41 -0.94 -9.08
C GLN A 331 -15.30 0.35 -9.91
N ALA A 332 -14.14 0.57 -10.54
CA ALA A 332 -13.92 1.61 -11.52
C ALA A 332 -13.27 1.03 -12.78
N ASP A 333 -13.64 1.56 -13.94
CA ASP A 333 -13.12 1.14 -15.25
C ASP A 333 -11.69 1.61 -15.47
N GLY A 334 -11.30 2.74 -14.88
CA GLY A 334 -9.98 3.31 -14.98
C GLY A 334 -9.72 4.36 -13.90
N MET A 335 -8.48 4.86 -13.83
CA MET A 335 -8.09 5.95 -12.93
C MET A 335 -7.17 6.97 -13.58
N ILE A 336 -7.33 8.21 -13.15
CA ILE A 336 -6.42 9.33 -13.42
C ILE A 336 -6.20 10.08 -12.10
N ALA A 337 -5.00 10.03 -11.57
CA ALA A 337 -4.70 10.53 -10.22
C ALA A 337 -3.21 10.90 -10.05
N GLY A 338 -2.60 11.51 -11.06
CA GLY A 338 -1.15 11.74 -11.06
C GLY A 338 -0.35 10.44 -10.91
N MET A 339 -0.84 9.35 -11.48
CA MET A 339 -0.26 8.03 -11.27
C MET A 339 1.00 7.84 -12.10
N SER A 340 2.15 7.75 -11.43
CA SER A 340 3.42 7.45 -12.09
C SER A 340 3.41 6.05 -12.70
N VAL A 341 3.91 5.94 -13.93
CA VAL A 341 4.13 4.66 -14.61
C VAL A 341 5.37 4.02 -14.03
N THR A 342 5.21 2.89 -13.36
CA THR A 342 6.31 2.08 -12.85
C THR A 342 6.19 0.65 -13.36
N GLU A 343 7.31 -0.07 -13.46
CA GLU A 343 7.27 -1.46 -13.93
C GLU A 343 6.35 -2.33 -13.05
N ALA A 344 6.38 -2.12 -11.73
CA ALA A 344 5.49 -2.81 -10.82
C ALA A 344 4.00 -2.56 -11.09
N ARG A 345 3.64 -1.31 -11.38
CA ARG A 345 2.26 -0.99 -11.70
C ARG A 345 1.82 -1.56 -13.04
N LYS A 346 2.73 -1.74 -14.00
CA LYS A 346 2.46 -2.42 -15.28
C LYS A 346 2.11 -3.91 -15.12
N GLU A 347 2.43 -4.52 -14.00
CA GLU A 347 2.00 -5.88 -13.65
C GLU A 347 0.48 -5.98 -13.44
N THR A 348 -0.10 -4.93 -12.84
CA THR A 348 -1.51 -4.90 -12.41
C THR A 348 -2.38 -3.94 -13.22
N PHE A 349 -1.76 -3.03 -13.97
CA PHE A 349 -2.43 -2.02 -14.78
C PHE A 349 -1.91 -2.00 -16.22
N ASP A 350 -2.78 -1.67 -17.15
CA ASP A 350 -2.40 -1.18 -18.47
C ASP A 350 -2.49 0.34 -18.46
N PHE A 351 -1.49 1.00 -19.05
CA PHE A 351 -1.34 2.44 -19.05
C PHE A 351 -1.57 3.05 -20.43
N SER A 352 -2.07 4.28 -20.44
CA SER A 352 -2.07 5.14 -21.61
C SER A 352 -0.64 5.62 -21.94
N GLU A 353 -0.51 6.31 -23.08
CA GLU A 353 0.63 7.21 -23.29
C GLU A 353 0.69 8.24 -22.15
N PRO A 354 1.90 8.67 -21.73
CA PRO A 354 2.05 9.66 -20.67
C PRO A 354 1.38 11.00 -21.03
N TYR A 355 0.64 11.53 -20.07
CA TYR A 355 0.08 12.88 -20.25
C TYR A 355 0.94 13.96 -19.58
N TYR A 356 1.82 13.60 -18.63
CA TYR A 356 2.71 14.53 -17.95
C TYR A 356 3.99 13.83 -17.49
N THR A 357 5.14 14.51 -17.58
CA THR A 357 6.41 14.03 -16.96
C THR A 357 6.70 14.86 -15.73
N ALA A 358 6.75 14.24 -14.57
CA ALA A 358 6.99 14.90 -13.31
C ALA A 358 8.48 14.86 -12.90
N ASN A 359 8.92 15.89 -12.16
CA ASN A 359 10.13 15.90 -11.36
C ASN A 359 9.74 15.86 -9.89
N SER A 360 10.53 15.23 -9.04
CA SER A 360 10.46 15.41 -7.59
C SER A 360 11.44 16.49 -7.16
N ILE A 361 11.03 17.33 -6.20
CA ILE A 361 11.83 18.47 -5.76
C ILE A 361 11.85 18.55 -4.23
N ILE A 362 12.97 19.00 -3.69
CA ILE A 362 13.09 19.31 -2.26
C ILE A 362 12.52 20.69 -1.99
N ALA A 363 11.56 20.77 -1.06
CA ALA A 363 11.06 22.02 -0.51
C ALA A 363 11.49 22.19 0.95
N VAL A 364 11.85 23.43 1.29
CA VAL A 364 12.26 23.85 2.64
C VAL A 364 11.55 25.13 3.03
N THR A 365 11.51 25.49 4.31
CA THR A 365 10.98 26.80 4.73
C THR A 365 11.82 27.95 4.13
N GLU A 366 11.23 29.13 3.94
CA GLU A 366 11.93 30.31 3.41
C GLU A 366 13.20 30.65 4.20
N SER A 367 13.15 30.48 5.54
CA SER A 367 14.27 30.79 6.44
C SER A 367 15.36 29.69 6.46
N SER A 368 15.15 28.57 5.78
CA SER A 368 16.11 27.46 5.77
C SER A 368 17.39 27.83 5.03
N THR A 369 18.52 27.33 5.54
CA THR A 369 19.86 27.47 4.92
C THR A 369 20.21 26.27 4.04
N ILE A 370 19.35 25.26 3.92
CA ILE A 370 19.55 24.11 3.05
C ILE A 370 19.57 24.59 1.60
N SER A 371 20.61 24.24 0.86
CA SER A 371 20.82 24.61 -0.54
C SER A 371 21.29 23.45 -1.43
N SER A 372 21.61 22.31 -0.81
CA SER A 372 22.06 21.10 -1.48
C SER A 372 21.57 19.85 -0.74
N TYR A 373 21.66 18.69 -1.37
CA TYR A 373 21.36 17.40 -0.70
C TYR A 373 22.32 17.14 0.45
N ASP A 374 23.56 17.61 0.40
CA ASP A 374 24.56 17.43 1.48
C ASP A 374 24.16 18.16 2.76
N ASP A 375 23.44 19.29 2.65
CA ASP A 375 22.93 20.04 3.79
C ASP A 375 21.81 19.30 4.55
N LEU A 376 21.26 18.23 3.96
CA LEU A 376 20.25 17.38 4.59
C LEU A 376 20.84 16.36 5.58
N LYS A 377 22.16 16.23 5.63
CA LYS A 377 22.85 15.28 6.51
C LYS A 377 22.38 15.40 7.98
N GLY A 378 21.92 14.30 8.55
CA GLY A 378 21.40 14.23 9.92
C GLY A 378 20.01 14.85 10.12
N LYS A 379 19.45 15.53 9.11
CA LYS A 379 18.13 16.15 9.16
C LYS A 379 17.04 15.13 8.76
N THR A 380 15.80 15.41 9.13
CA THR A 380 14.65 14.60 8.72
C THR A 380 13.98 15.22 7.49
N VAL A 381 13.80 14.42 6.45
CA VAL A 381 13.07 14.77 5.22
C VAL A 381 11.71 14.06 5.23
N GLY A 382 10.64 14.82 5.08
CA GLY A 382 9.28 14.30 4.97
C GLY A 382 8.94 13.91 3.53
N VAL A 383 8.15 12.83 3.36
CA VAL A 383 7.68 12.37 2.05
C VAL A 383 6.35 11.63 2.18
N LYS A 384 5.49 11.72 1.16
CA LYS A 384 4.24 10.95 1.10
C LYS A 384 4.55 9.48 0.82
N ASN A 385 3.87 8.57 1.53
CA ASN A 385 4.06 7.14 1.36
C ASN A 385 3.64 6.67 -0.04
N GLY A 386 4.33 5.67 -0.60
CA GLY A 386 4.02 5.06 -1.90
C GLY A 386 4.35 5.92 -3.13
N THR A 387 5.07 7.04 -2.98
CA THR A 387 5.40 7.95 -4.09
C THR A 387 6.80 7.70 -4.67
N SER A 388 7.02 8.16 -5.92
CA SER A 388 8.35 8.20 -6.55
C SER A 388 9.36 9.04 -5.75
N SER A 389 8.90 10.12 -5.12
CA SER A 389 9.70 10.93 -4.20
C SER A 389 10.20 10.12 -3.00
N GLN A 390 9.38 9.22 -2.44
CA GLN A 390 9.82 8.31 -1.39
C GLN A 390 10.89 7.36 -1.89
N THR A 391 10.69 6.78 -3.07
CA THR A 391 11.68 5.92 -3.72
C THR A 391 13.03 6.61 -3.82
N PHE A 392 13.04 7.79 -4.41
CA PHE A 392 14.25 8.59 -4.56
C PHE A 392 14.94 8.87 -3.21
N LEU A 393 14.16 9.24 -2.18
CA LEU A 393 14.73 9.49 -0.85
C LEU A 393 15.31 8.23 -0.21
N VAL A 394 14.64 7.09 -0.35
CA VAL A 394 15.14 5.81 0.18
C VAL A 394 16.45 5.42 -0.51
N GLU A 395 16.51 5.52 -1.82
CA GLU A 395 17.69 5.21 -2.62
C GLU A 395 18.90 6.11 -2.29
N ASN A 396 18.62 7.39 -2.00
CA ASN A 396 19.65 8.39 -1.76
C ASN A 396 19.92 8.67 -0.28
N GLN A 397 19.20 8.03 0.64
CA GLN A 397 19.32 8.25 2.09
C GLN A 397 20.74 8.03 2.60
N SER A 398 21.36 6.94 2.18
CA SER A 398 22.71 6.58 2.58
C SER A 398 23.76 7.55 2.03
N LYS A 399 23.54 8.08 0.84
CA LYS A 399 24.44 9.03 0.17
C LYS A 399 24.50 10.36 0.90
N TYR A 400 23.35 10.89 1.27
CA TYR A 400 23.22 12.24 1.85
C TYR A 400 23.01 12.23 3.37
N GLY A 401 22.79 11.07 4.00
CA GLY A 401 22.74 10.89 5.46
C GLY A 401 21.55 11.54 6.15
N TYR A 402 20.45 11.81 5.45
CA TYR A 402 19.20 12.29 6.05
C TYR A 402 18.37 11.16 6.63
N LYS A 403 17.40 11.51 7.47
CA LYS A 403 16.37 10.59 7.97
C LYS A 403 15.09 10.79 7.18
N ILE A 404 14.36 9.73 6.88
CA ILE A 404 13.08 9.79 6.18
C ILE A 404 11.96 9.68 7.20
N LYS A 405 10.93 10.51 7.05
CA LYS A 405 9.67 10.42 7.76
C LYS A 405 8.55 10.36 6.73
N THR A 406 7.81 9.26 6.71
CA THR A 406 6.70 9.05 5.80
C THR A 406 5.39 9.61 6.34
N PHE A 407 4.51 10.03 5.45
CA PHE A 407 3.18 10.56 5.73
C PHE A 407 2.15 9.90 4.83
N SER A 408 0.94 9.68 5.34
CA SER A 408 -0.18 9.12 4.59
C SER A 408 -0.80 10.10 3.58
N ASP A 409 -0.60 11.41 3.80
CA ASP A 409 -1.14 12.47 2.96
C ASP A 409 -0.19 13.68 2.87
N GLY A 410 -0.31 14.44 1.77
CA GLY A 410 0.51 15.61 1.53
C GLY A 410 0.32 16.71 2.57
N SER A 411 -0.92 16.95 3.04
CA SER A 411 -1.21 18.03 4.00
C SER A 411 -0.44 17.87 5.30
N SER A 412 -0.45 16.67 5.87
CA SER A 412 0.33 16.34 7.09
C SER A 412 1.84 16.50 6.88
N MET A 413 2.33 16.17 5.67
CA MET A 413 3.72 16.35 5.29
C MET A 413 4.10 17.83 5.25
N TYR A 414 3.31 18.67 4.57
CA TYR A 414 3.53 20.12 4.49
C TYR A 414 3.43 20.80 5.87
N ASP A 415 2.49 20.39 6.72
CA ASP A 415 2.38 20.90 8.09
C ASP A 415 3.57 20.54 8.95
N SER A 416 4.16 19.35 8.74
CA SER A 416 5.39 18.93 9.43
C SER A 416 6.58 19.78 9.05
N LEU A 417 6.65 20.27 7.80
CA LEU A 417 7.67 21.24 7.38
C LEU A 417 7.45 22.59 8.07
N ASN A 418 6.21 23.11 8.04
CA ASN A 418 5.87 24.40 8.65
C ASN A 418 6.09 24.41 10.17
N SER A 419 5.83 23.31 10.85
CA SER A 419 6.06 23.18 12.30
C SER A 419 7.51 22.88 12.67
N GLY A 420 8.40 22.69 11.69
CA GLY A 420 9.79 22.30 11.94
C GLY A 420 9.99 20.85 12.40
N SER A 421 8.94 20.00 12.33
CA SER A 421 9.04 18.56 12.66
C SER A 421 9.89 17.80 11.65
N VAL A 422 9.98 18.31 10.42
CA VAL A 422 10.93 17.88 9.39
C VAL A 422 11.67 19.13 8.87
N ALA A 423 12.91 18.97 8.44
CA ALA A 423 13.74 20.06 7.95
C ALA A 423 13.49 20.38 6.46
N ALA A 424 13.02 19.39 5.71
CA ALA A 424 12.68 19.46 4.31
C ALA A 424 11.56 18.47 4.00
N ILE A 425 10.91 18.64 2.87
CA ILE A 425 10.02 17.66 2.26
C ILE A 425 10.42 17.41 0.82
N MET A 426 10.07 16.24 0.29
CA MET A 426 10.19 15.93 -1.13
C MET A 426 8.83 15.59 -1.69
N ASP A 427 8.45 16.24 -2.77
CA ASP A 427 7.18 16.02 -3.46
C ASP A 427 7.34 16.37 -4.95
N ASP A 428 6.32 16.10 -5.75
CA ASP A 428 6.34 16.43 -7.16
C ASP A 428 6.41 17.95 -7.38
N GLU A 429 7.27 18.37 -8.29
CA GLU A 429 7.56 19.78 -8.56
C GLU A 429 6.31 20.64 -8.81
N PRO A 430 5.31 20.20 -9.63
CA PRO A 430 4.09 20.98 -9.83
C PRO A 430 3.27 21.13 -8.55
N VAL A 431 3.27 20.13 -7.65
CA VAL A 431 2.55 20.16 -6.37
C VAL A 431 3.20 21.18 -5.43
N VAL A 432 4.53 21.15 -5.32
CA VAL A 432 5.29 22.11 -4.50
C VAL A 432 5.12 23.53 -5.02
N LYS A 433 5.24 23.74 -6.34
CA LYS A 433 5.07 25.06 -6.97
C LYS A 433 3.65 25.59 -6.77
N TYR A 434 2.65 24.73 -6.91
CA TYR A 434 1.26 25.11 -6.63
C TYR A 434 1.09 25.54 -5.16
N ALA A 435 1.63 24.79 -4.20
CA ALA A 435 1.56 25.15 -2.78
C ALA A 435 2.24 26.51 -2.48
N ILE A 436 3.37 26.81 -3.13
CA ILE A 436 4.05 28.11 -3.02
C ILE A 436 3.17 29.22 -3.61
N ASN A 437 2.56 29.00 -4.77
CA ASN A 437 1.64 29.98 -5.41
C ASN A 437 0.39 30.23 -4.55
N GLN A 438 -0.05 29.23 -3.75
CA GLN A 438 -1.12 29.38 -2.75
C GLN A 438 -0.64 30.03 -1.44
N GLY A 439 0.54 30.66 -1.42
CA GLY A 439 1.07 31.44 -0.30
C GLY A 439 1.79 30.63 0.79
N LYS A 440 2.15 29.37 0.53
CA LYS A 440 3.01 28.62 1.45
C LYS A 440 4.41 29.22 1.47
N LYS A 441 4.92 29.54 2.68
CA LYS A 441 6.24 30.14 2.90
C LYS A 441 7.35 29.11 2.76
N MET A 442 7.59 28.67 1.54
CA MET A 442 8.56 27.66 1.19
C MET A 442 9.37 28.09 -0.03
N LYS A 443 10.55 27.48 -0.18
CA LYS A 443 11.40 27.60 -1.36
C LYS A 443 11.93 26.24 -1.78
N THR A 444 12.32 26.13 -3.04
CA THR A 444 12.89 24.93 -3.66
C THR A 444 14.35 25.20 -4.05
N PRO A 445 15.29 25.05 -3.11
CA PRO A 445 16.68 25.48 -3.32
C PRO A 445 17.53 24.47 -4.10
N ILE A 446 17.00 23.28 -4.36
CA ILE A 446 17.68 22.17 -5.02
C ILE A 446 16.93 21.87 -6.31
N GLU A 447 17.66 21.67 -7.41
CA GLU A 447 17.08 21.32 -8.70
C GLU A 447 16.30 20.00 -8.61
N GLY A 448 15.17 19.92 -9.32
CA GLY A 448 14.31 18.74 -9.34
C GLY A 448 14.98 17.56 -10.02
N THR A 449 14.63 16.36 -9.58
CA THR A 449 15.07 15.08 -10.18
C THR A 449 13.89 14.41 -10.87
N PRO A 450 14.08 13.75 -12.03
CA PRO A 450 12.98 13.05 -12.70
C PRO A 450 12.29 12.04 -11.76
N SER A 451 10.97 12.13 -11.64
CA SER A 451 10.15 11.22 -10.83
C SER A 451 9.29 10.26 -11.66
N GLY A 452 9.30 10.42 -12.98
CA GLY A 452 8.65 9.53 -13.93
C GLY A 452 7.45 10.14 -14.65
N ASP A 453 6.90 9.36 -15.58
CA ASP A 453 5.77 9.72 -16.40
C ASP A 453 4.45 9.45 -15.68
N LEU A 454 3.50 10.38 -15.74
CA LEU A 454 2.14 10.22 -15.25
C LEU A 454 1.24 9.78 -16.40
N ALA A 455 0.44 8.72 -16.18
CA ALA A 455 -0.45 8.18 -17.18
C ALA A 455 -1.82 7.78 -16.59
N PHE A 456 -2.81 7.71 -17.47
CA PHE A 456 -4.09 7.09 -17.17
C PHE A 456 -3.94 5.57 -17.11
N ALA A 457 -4.67 4.90 -16.22
CA ALA A 457 -4.53 3.47 -15.99
C ALA A 457 -5.88 2.75 -15.95
N VAL A 458 -5.91 1.52 -16.45
CA VAL A 458 -7.00 0.56 -16.31
C VAL A 458 -6.46 -0.72 -15.66
N LYS A 459 -7.33 -1.58 -15.12
CA LYS A 459 -6.93 -2.91 -14.63
C LYS A 459 -6.32 -3.71 -15.77
N LYS A 460 -5.25 -4.42 -15.51
CA LYS A 460 -4.53 -5.24 -16.49
C LYS A 460 -5.45 -6.14 -17.29
N GLY A 461 -5.36 -6.05 -18.62
CA GLY A 461 -6.16 -6.84 -19.55
C GLY A 461 -7.63 -6.44 -19.66
N THR A 462 -8.07 -5.31 -19.08
CA THR A 462 -9.46 -4.84 -19.16
C THR A 462 -9.54 -3.47 -19.85
N ASN A 463 -10.72 -3.14 -20.42
CA ASN A 463 -11.04 -1.85 -21.03
C ASN A 463 -9.95 -1.28 -21.97
N PRO A 464 -9.38 -2.09 -22.92
CA PRO A 464 -8.33 -1.60 -23.83
C PRO A 464 -8.81 -0.44 -24.70
N GLU A 465 -10.11 -0.40 -25.03
CA GLU A 465 -10.73 0.69 -25.77
C GLU A 465 -10.65 2.03 -25.00
N LEU A 466 -10.67 2.00 -23.68
CA LEU A 466 -10.57 3.20 -22.86
C LEU A 466 -9.15 3.78 -22.87
N ILE A 467 -8.13 2.93 -22.93
CA ILE A 467 -6.73 3.34 -23.16
C ILE A 467 -6.59 3.95 -24.56
N GLU A 468 -7.17 3.31 -25.59
CA GLU A 468 -7.14 3.84 -26.97
C GLU A 468 -7.85 5.20 -27.06
N MET A 469 -9.04 5.35 -26.48
CA MET A 469 -9.76 6.63 -26.42
C MET A 469 -8.95 7.70 -25.68
N PHE A 470 -8.28 7.33 -24.58
CA PHE A 470 -7.43 8.28 -23.85
C PHE A 470 -6.26 8.76 -24.72
N ASN A 471 -5.55 7.86 -25.38
CA ASN A 471 -4.41 8.18 -26.24
C ASN A 471 -4.83 9.04 -27.43
N ASN A 472 -5.92 8.68 -28.11
CA ASN A 472 -6.47 9.43 -29.24
C ASN A 472 -6.88 10.85 -28.81
N GLY A 473 -7.64 10.96 -27.71
CA GLY A 473 -8.06 12.24 -27.16
C GLY A 473 -6.88 13.10 -26.72
N LEU A 474 -5.89 12.51 -26.04
CA LEU A 474 -4.67 13.22 -25.65
C LEU A 474 -3.92 13.80 -26.87
N ALA A 475 -3.75 13.00 -27.93
CA ALA A 475 -3.13 13.45 -29.17
C ALA A 475 -3.93 14.59 -29.84
N ASN A 476 -5.27 14.48 -29.86
CA ASN A 476 -6.15 15.52 -30.38
C ASN A 476 -6.05 16.83 -29.60
N LEU A 477 -6.06 16.75 -28.25
CA LEU A 477 -5.95 17.91 -27.36
C LEU A 477 -4.58 18.58 -27.44
N LYS A 478 -3.50 17.81 -27.66
CA LYS A 478 -2.16 18.37 -27.92
C LYS A 478 -2.12 19.09 -29.26
N ALA A 479 -2.70 18.50 -30.30
CA ALA A 479 -2.70 19.09 -31.65
C ALA A 479 -3.54 20.36 -31.77
N ASN A 480 -4.66 20.48 -31.05
CA ASN A 480 -5.54 21.67 -31.09
C ASN A 480 -5.21 22.71 -30.02
N GLY A 481 -4.16 22.49 -29.19
CA GLY A 481 -3.71 23.42 -28.15
C GLY A 481 -4.48 23.36 -26.82
N LYS A 482 -5.57 22.59 -26.73
CA LYS A 482 -6.40 22.48 -25.52
C LYS A 482 -5.64 21.87 -24.34
N TYR A 483 -4.73 20.94 -24.62
CA TYR A 483 -3.86 20.36 -23.62
C TYR A 483 -2.98 21.45 -22.95
N GLN A 484 -2.35 22.33 -23.72
CA GLN A 484 -1.55 23.40 -23.19
C GLN A 484 -2.39 24.41 -22.40
N GLU A 485 -3.59 24.75 -22.87
CA GLU A 485 -4.54 25.60 -22.14
C GLU A 485 -4.87 25.04 -20.76
N ILE A 486 -5.08 23.71 -20.67
CA ILE A 486 -5.33 23.03 -19.37
C ILE A 486 -4.10 23.14 -18.46
N LEU A 487 -2.89 22.91 -18.96
CA LEU A 487 -1.67 23.03 -18.15
C LEU A 487 -1.47 24.47 -17.67
N ASP A 488 -1.59 25.44 -18.56
CA ASP A 488 -1.40 26.87 -18.25
C ASP A 488 -2.39 27.37 -17.20
N LYS A 489 -3.62 26.87 -17.23
CA LYS A 489 -4.65 27.17 -16.24
C LYS A 489 -4.23 26.82 -14.81
N TYR A 490 -3.43 25.80 -14.60
CA TYR A 490 -3.08 25.30 -13.27
C TYR A 490 -1.61 25.51 -12.87
N LEU A 491 -0.70 25.68 -13.84
CA LEU A 491 0.73 25.74 -13.61
C LEU A 491 1.32 27.17 -13.76
N SER A 492 0.61 28.09 -14.42
CA SER A 492 1.09 29.47 -14.57
C SER A 492 1.06 30.23 -13.25
N ALA A 493 2.08 31.09 -13.01
CA ALA A 493 2.29 31.86 -11.78
C ALA A 493 1.21 32.90 -11.46
N ASN A 494 0.27 33.18 -12.39
CA ASN A 494 -0.78 34.19 -12.27
C ASN A 494 -2.17 33.53 -12.14
N GLN A 495 -2.37 32.75 -11.10
CA GLN A 495 -3.74 32.45 -10.69
C GLN A 495 -4.21 33.58 -9.77
N ASP A 496 -5.15 34.39 -10.25
CA ASP A 496 -5.93 35.27 -9.40
C ASP A 496 -6.54 34.44 -8.28
N ALA A 497 -6.01 34.58 -7.07
CA ALA A 497 -6.63 34.09 -5.87
C ALA A 497 -7.93 34.90 -5.65
N SER A 498 -8.96 34.61 -6.45
CA SER A 498 -10.28 35.20 -6.31
C SER A 498 -11.08 34.51 -5.22
N THR A 499 -10.50 34.36 -4.04
CA THR A 499 -11.27 33.99 -2.86
C THR A 499 -11.64 35.28 -2.12
N THR A 500 -12.91 35.63 -2.20
CA THR A 500 -13.50 36.77 -1.44
C THR A 500 -13.52 36.50 0.08
N VAL A 501 -13.16 35.32 0.56
CA VAL A 501 -13.20 34.91 1.95
C VAL A 501 -11.82 34.42 2.41
N ASP A 502 -11.29 35.05 3.45
CA ASP A 502 -10.00 34.68 4.05
C ASP A 502 -10.10 33.35 4.84
N GLU A 503 -9.79 32.24 4.19
CA GLU A 503 -9.74 30.88 4.79
C GLU A 503 -8.57 30.69 5.79
N THR A 504 -7.73 31.69 6.02
CA THR A 504 -6.74 31.62 7.09
C THR A 504 -7.37 31.82 8.48
N THR A 505 -8.65 32.19 8.57
CA THR A 505 -9.40 32.34 9.82
C THR A 505 -10.37 31.20 10.03
N ILE A 506 -10.70 30.87 11.30
CA ILE A 506 -11.72 29.83 11.64
C ILE A 506 -13.09 30.22 11.05
N TRP A 507 -13.42 31.52 11.08
CA TRP A 507 -14.70 31.99 10.56
C TRP A 507 -14.77 31.89 9.04
N GLY A 508 -13.70 32.26 8.34
CA GLY A 508 -13.63 32.12 6.89
C GLY A 508 -13.68 30.66 6.44
N LEU A 509 -12.99 29.75 7.16
CA LEU A 509 -13.11 28.32 6.92
C LEU A 509 -14.54 27.81 7.06
N LEU A 510 -15.26 28.22 8.10
CA LEU A 510 -16.65 27.85 8.29
C LEU A 510 -17.57 28.46 7.24
N GLN A 511 -17.42 29.74 6.93
CA GLN A 511 -18.25 30.46 5.98
C GLN A 511 -18.12 29.90 4.55
N ASN A 512 -16.93 29.50 4.16
CA ASN A 512 -16.68 28.98 2.81
C ASN A 512 -17.06 27.48 2.69
N ASN A 513 -16.94 26.71 3.78
CA ASN A 513 -17.06 25.25 3.74
C ASN A 513 -18.31 24.68 4.45
N TYR A 514 -19.23 25.52 4.97
CA TYR A 514 -20.35 25.03 5.79
C TYR A 514 -21.27 24.04 5.07
N LYS A 515 -21.49 24.22 3.75
CA LYS A 515 -22.34 23.31 2.96
C LYS A 515 -21.69 21.91 2.87
N GLN A 516 -20.39 21.87 2.65
CA GLN A 516 -19.62 20.61 2.61
C GLN A 516 -19.64 19.92 3.96
N LEU A 517 -19.34 20.67 5.03
CA LEU A 517 -19.34 20.13 6.39
C LEU A 517 -20.74 19.63 6.80
N LEU A 518 -21.83 20.30 6.41
CA LEU A 518 -23.20 19.85 6.65
C LEU A 518 -23.53 18.59 5.82
N SER A 519 -23.08 18.50 4.58
CA SER A 519 -23.25 17.32 3.74
C SER A 519 -22.52 16.11 4.33
N GLY A 520 -21.22 16.26 4.65
CA GLY A 520 -20.44 15.22 5.31
C GLY A 520 -21.05 14.78 6.65
N LEU A 521 -21.56 15.75 7.42
CA LEU A 521 -22.30 15.47 8.65
C LEU A 521 -23.58 14.67 8.41
N GLY A 522 -24.33 15.02 7.35
CA GLY A 522 -25.51 14.26 6.94
C GLY A 522 -25.20 12.80 6.64
N ILE A 523 -24.10 12.55 5.92
CA ILE A 523 -23.61 11.20 5.62
C ILE A 523 -23.22 10.47 6.91
N THR A 524 -22.44 11.10 7.80
CA THR A 524 -22.05 10.55 9.10
C THR A 524 -23.27 10.11 9.92
N ILE A 525 -24.27 10.98 10.05
CA ILE A 525 -25.49 10.70 10.82
C ILE A 525 -26.31 9.59 10.16
N SER A 526 -26.50 9.65 8.84
CA SER A 526 -27.28 8.64 8.10
C SER A 526 -26.62 7.26 8.21
N LEU A 527 -25.32 7.20 8.04
CA LEU A 527 -24.53 5.98 8.16
C LEU A 527 -24.65 5.39 9.58
N ALA A 528 -24.47 6.23 10.62
CA ALA A 528 -24.59 5.80 12.00
C ALA A 528 -25.99 5.29 12.35
N LEU A 529 -27.05 5.97 11.92
CA LEU A 529 -28.44 5.59 12.20
C LEU A 529 -28.81 4.28 11.51
N ILE A 530 -28.51 4.16 10.21
CA ILE A 530 -28.85 2.96 9.43
C ILE A 530 -28.07 1.76 9.96
N SER A 531 -26.76 1.92 10.14
CA SER A 531 -25.91 0.84 10.65
C SER A 531 -26.34 0.41 12.06
N PHE A 532 -26.69 1.35 12.94
CA PHE A 532 -27.12 1.04 14.30
C PHE A 532 -28.47 0.34 14.32
N ALA A 533 -29.42 0.73 13.45
CA ALA A 533 -30.71 0.06 13.33
C ALA A 533 -30.54 -1.41 12.91
N ILE A 534 -29.68 -1.67 11.93
CA ILE A 534 -29.35 -3.03 11.49
C ILE A 534 -28.59 -3.79 12.60
N ALA A 535 -27.64 -3.14 13.26
CA ALA A 535 -26.89 -3.69 14.38
C ALA A 535 -27.79 -4.09 15.56
N MET A 536 -28.83 -3.32 15.85
CA MET A 536 -29.83 -3.67 16.87
C MET A 536 -30.54 -4.99 16.53
N VAL A 537 -30.94 -5.17 15.28
CA VAL A 537 -31.58 -6.42 14.84
C VAL A 537 -30.61 -7.60 14.98
N ILE A 538 -29.40 -7.47 14.42
CA ILE A 538 -28.35 -8.50 14.50
C ILE A 538 -28.04 -8.82 15.96
N GLY A 539 -27.76 -7.80 16.75
CA GLY A 539 -27.35 -7.93 18.14
C GLY A 539 -28.42 -8.54 19.05
N ILE A 540 -29.69 -8.18 18.84
CA ILE A 540 -30.80 -8.81 19.58
C ILE A 540 -30.91 -10.29 19.20
N ILE A 541 -30.84 -10.66 17.92
CA ILE A 541 -30.91 -12.06 17.47
C ILE A 541 -29.78 -12.88 18.09
N PHE A 542 -28.53 -12.44 17.91
CA PHE A 542 -27.38 -13.18 18.43
C PHE A 542 -27.30 -13.13 19.97
N GLY A 543 -27.69 -12.01 20.60
CA GLY A 543 -27.79 -11.90 22.05
C GLY A 543 -28.84 -12.87 22.64
N MET A 544 -29.99 -13.04 21.97
CA MET A 544 -30.99 -14.05 22.34
C MET A 544 -30.48 -15.47 22.12
N PHE A 545 -29.72 -15.72 21.04
CA PHE A 545 -29.09 -17.01 20.80
C PHE A 545 -28.08 -17.36 21.90
N SER A 546 -27.34 -16.40 22.40
CA SER A 546 -26.32 -16.60 23.44
C SER A 546 -26.88 -17.12 24.78
N VAL A 547 -28.14 -16.77 25.09
CA VAL A 547 -28.85 -17.21 26.31
C VAL A 547 -29.84 -18.35 26.05
N SER A 548 -29.92 -18.88 24.82
CA SER A 548 -30.84 -19.94 24.43
C SER A 548 -30.53 -21.24 25.15
N PRO A 549 -31.55 -22.05 25.53
CA PRO A 549 -31.34 -23.41 26.01
C PRO A 549 -30.74 -24.35 24.95
N ILE A 550 -30.84 -24.01 23.67
CA ILE A 550 -30.30 -24.78 22.54
C ILE A 550 -28.80 -24.52 22.38
N LYS A 551 -28.00 -25.58 22.64
CA LYS A 551 -26.52 -25.47 22.60
C LYS A 551 -25.99 -24.97 21.25
N ALA A 552 -26.59 -25.42 20.13
CA ALA A 552 -26.15 -24.98 18.79
C ALA A 552 -26.30 -23.48 18.60
N LEU A 553 -27.40 -22.85 19.04
CA LEU A 553 -27.60 -21.39 18.94
C LEU A 553 -26.59 -20.61 19.77
N ARG A 554 -26.25 -21.13 20.97
CA ARG A 554 -25.21 -20.51 21.80
C ARG A 554 -23.84 -20.52 21.10
N ILE A 555 -23.47 -21.66 20.53
CA ILE A 555 -22.20 -21.80 19.82
C ILE A 555 -22.14 -20.86 18.61
N ILE A 556 -23.21 -20.78 17.82
CA ILE A 556 -23.29 -19.86 16.67
C ILE A 556 -23.10 -18.40 17.12
N SER A 557 -23.77 -18.01 18.22
CA SER A 557 -23.62 -16.66 18.77
C SER A 557 -22.20 -16.41 19.30
N GLU A 558 -21.63 -17.32 20.07
CA GLU A 558 -20.25 -17.21 20.56
C GLU A 558 -19.26 -17.03 19.41
N ILE A 559 -19.38 -17.82 18.35
CA ILE A 559 -18.50 -17.74 17.17
C ILE A 559 -18.66 -16.40 16.46
N PHE A 560 -19.91 -15.97 16.22
CA PHE A 560 -20.18 -14.69 15.58
C PHE A 560 -19.53 -13.53 16.36
N VAL A 561 -19.77 -13.47 17.67
CA VAL A 561 -19.27 -12.40 18.54
C VAL A 561 -17.75 -12.43 18.60
N ASP A 562 -17.14 -13.60 18.80
CA ASP A 562 -15.70 -13.75 18.91
C ASP A 562 -14.97 -13.37 17.61
N VAL A 563 -15.50 -13.77 16.45
CA VAL A 563 -14.92 -13.45 15.14
C VAL A 563 -15.02 -11.97 14.84
N ILE A 564 -16.23 -11.38 14.94
CA ILE A 564 -16.42 -9.99 14.57
C ILE A 564 -15.67 -9.05 15.51
N ARG A 565 -15.66 -9.30 16.82
CA ARG A 565 -14.90 -8.47 17.78
C ARG A 565 -13.40 -8.71 17.73
N GLY A 566 -12.96 -9.84 17.19
CA GLY A 566 -11.55 -10.15 16.99
C GLY A 566 -10.93 -9.48 15.76
N ILE A 567 -11.75 -8.99 14.83
CA ILE A 567 -11.29 -8.31 13.60
C ILE A 567 -11.36 -6.79 13.79
N PRO A 568 -10.28 -6.02 13.62
CA PRO A 568 -10.35 -4.56 13.61
C PRO A 568 -11.34 -4.03 12.57
N LEU A 569 -12.15 -3.05 12.94
CA LEU A 569 -13.21 -2.52 12.06
C LEU A 569 -12.70 -2.07 10.69
N MET A 570 -11.52 -1.45 10.64
CA MET A 570 -10.90 -1.02 9.39
C MET A 570 -10.61 -2.20 8.44
N ILE A 571 -10.10 -3.32 8.99
CA ILE A 571 -9.84 -4.54 8.21
C ILE A 571 -11.17 -5.15 7.75
N LEU A 572 -12.20 -5.16 8.61
CA LEU A 572 -13.51 -5.67 8.26
C LEU A 572 -14.14 -4.84 7.12
N ALA A 573 -14.04 -3.51 7.18
CA ALA A 573 -14.55 -2.62 6.13
C ALA A 573 -13.81 -2.83 4.80
N ALA A 574 -12.49 -2.93 4.82
CA ALA A 574 -11.66 -3.20 3.65
C ALA A 574 -11.96 -4.57 3.04
N PHE A 575 -12.13 -5.61 3.87
CA PHE A 575 -12.49 -6.95 3.41
C PHE A 575 -13.85 -6.98 2.72
N ILE A 576 -14.86 -6.27 3.26
CA ILE A 576 -16.19 -6.19 2.65
C ILE A 576 -16.15 -5.41 1.35
N PHE A 577 -15.43 -4.29 1.33
CA PHE A 577 -15.43 -3.36 0.20
C PHE A 577 -14.57 -3.84 -0.99
N TRP A 578 -13.40 -4.40 -0.72
CA TRP A 578 -12.47 -4.87 -1.75
C TRP A 578 -12.30 -6.39 -1.76
N GLY A 579 -12.18 -7.02 -0.59
CA GLY A 579 -11.86 -8.45 -0.48
C GLY A 579 -12.96 -9.34 -1.04
N ILE A 580 -14.22 -9.12 -0.66
CA ILE A 580 -15.35 -9.91 -1.15
C ILE A 580 -15.58 -9.73 -2.65
N PRO A 581 -15.62 -8.50 -3.22
CA PRO A 581 -15.73 -8.31 -4.67
C PRO A 581 -14.64 -9.02 -5.45
N ASN A 582 -13.37 -8.86 -5.07
CA ASN A 582 -12.25 -9.53 -5.74
C ASN A 582 -12.34 -11.05 -5.67
N PHE A 583 -12.73 -11.60 -4.52
CA PHE A 583 -12.93 -13.04 -4.37
C PHE A 583 -14.07 -13.56 -5.26
N LEU A 584 -15.20 -12.86 -5.31
CA LEU A 584 -16.32 -13.24 -6.17
C LEU A 584 -15.95 -13.15 -7.65
N GLU A 585 -15.22 -12.12 -8.06
CA GLU A 585 -14.72 -11.98 -9.42
C GLU A 585 -13.79 -13.14 -9.80
N SER A 586 -12.86 -13.52 -8.92
CA SER A 586 -11.95 -14.65 -9.16
C SER A 586 -12.69 -15.98 -9.35
N MET A 587 -13.86 -16.15 -8.73
CA MET A 587 -14.67 -17.36 -8.82
C MET A 587 -15.64 -17.38 -10.00
N THR A 588 -16.23 -16.24 -10.33
CA THR A 588 -17.35 -16.17 -11.30
C THR A 588 -16.96 -15.55 -12.63
N GLY A 589 -15.79 -14.89 -12.70
CA GLY A 589 -15.37 -14.07 -13.83
C GLY A 589 -16.25 -12.82 -14.03
N GLN A 590 -17.12 -12.50 -13.07
CA GLN A 590 -18.02 -11.35 -13.13
C GLN A 590 -17.72 -10.37 -12.01
N GLN A 591 -17.59 -9.09 -12.36
CA GLN A 591 -17.43 -8.03 -11.37
C GLN A 591 -18.72 -7.84 -10.57
N SER A 592 -18.57 -7.75 -9.25
CA SER A 592 -19.68 -7.54 -8.30
C SER A 592 -19.36 -6.38 -7.36
N PRO A 593 -19.32 -5.13 -7.88
CA PRO A 593 -18.93 -3.97 -7.07
C PRO A 593 -19.92 -3.69 -5.95
N ILE A 594 -19.40 -3.36 -4.78
CA ILE A 594 -20.18 -2.93 -3.61
C ILE A 594 -19.94 -1.44 -3.41
N ASN A 595 -21.02 -0.65 -3.32
CA ASN A 595 -20.91 0.79 -3.03
C ASN A 595 -20.29 1.03 -1.63
N ASP A 596 -19.46 2.06 -1.49
CA ASP A 596 -18.74 2.45 -0.27
C ASP A 596 -19.68 2.67 0.95
N PHE A 597 -20.82 3.33 0.74
CA PHE A 597 -21.83 3.53 1.78
C PHE A 597 -22.45 2.20 2.24
N VAL A 598 -22.73 1.28 1.30
CA VAL A 598 -23.25 -0.06 1.60
C VAL A 598 -22.21 -0.89 2.34
N ALA A 599 -20.97 -0.91 1.88
CA ALA A 599 -19.88 -1.63 2.53
C ALA A 599 -19.62 -1.11 3.96
N GLY A 600 -19.56 0.21 4.12
CA GLY A 600 -19.47 0.85 5.43
C GLY A 600 -20.63 0.53 6.36
N THR A 601 -21.86 0.56 5.83
CA THR A 601 -23.06 0.17 6.57
C THR A 601 -22.98 -1.26 7.07
N ILE A 602 -22.58 -2.21 6.22
CA ILE A 602 -22.44 -3.63 6.61
C ILE A 602 -21.36 -3.80 7.68
N ALA A 603 -20.18 -3.19 7.48
CA ALA A 603 -19.06 -3.30 8.42
C ALA A 603 -19.43 -2.76 9.81
N LEU A 604 -20.00 -1.56 9.87
CA LEU A 604 -20.45 -0.94 11.12
C LEU A 604 -21.59 -1.73 11.77
N SER A 605 -22.54 -2.25 10.97
CA SER A 605 -23.67 -3.05 11.48
C SER A 605 -23.20 -4.35 12.12
N LEU A 606 -22.26 -5.06 11.49
CA LEU A 606 -21.69 -6.28 12.04
C LEU A 606 -20.90 -6.00 13.31
N ASN A 607 -20.03 -4.99 13.27
CA ASN A 607 -19.21 -4.61 14.41
C ASN A 607 -20.09 -4.20 15.61
N ALA A 608 -20.98 -3.24 15.45
CA ALA A 608 -21.88 -2.79 16.51
C ALA A 608 -22.84 -3.90 16.95
N GLY A 609 -23.31 -4.75 16.02
CA GLY A 609 -24.18 -5.88 16.30
C GLY A 609 -23.57 -6.91 17.25
N ALA A 610 -22.26 -7.19 17.09
CA ALA A 610 -21.54 -8.08 18.00
C ALA A 610 -21.45 -7.49 19.42
N TYR A 611 -21.22 -6.18 19.57
CA TYR A 611 -21.25 -5.51 20.88
C TYR A 611 -22.66 -5.48 21.47
N ILE A 612 -23.68 -5.23 20.66
CA ILE A 612 -25.08 -5.24 21.10
C ILE A 612 -25.50 -6.66 21.56
N ALA A 613 -25.02 -7.73 20.88
CA ALA A 613 -25.28 -9.08 21.30
C ALA A 613 -24.76 -9.35 22.73
N GLU A 614 -23.60 -8.85 23.07
CA GLU A 614 -23.04 -8.93 24.43
C GLU A 614 -23.82 -8.09 25.43
N ILE A 615 -24.27 -6.88 25.02
CA ILE A 615 -25.14 -6.03 25.88
C ILE A 615 -26.44 -6.78 26.19
N VAL A 616 -27.06 -7.42 25.19
CA VAL A 616 -28.29 -8.19 25.36
C VAL A 616 -28.05 -9.39 26.26
N ARG A 617 -26.99 -10.15 26.03
CA ARG A 617 -26.58 -11.29 26.88
C ARG A 617 -26.39 -10.85 28.33
N GLY A 618 -25.58 -9.81 28.55
CA GLY A 618 -25.30 -9.30 29.88
C GLY A 618 -26.52 -8.74 30.58
N GLY A 619 -27.41 -8.04 29.86
CA GLY A 619 -28.64 -7.50 30.41
C GLY A 619 -29.64 -8.60 30.84
N ILE A 620 -29.77 -9.66 30.05
CA ILE A 620 -30.62 -10.81 30.42
C ILE A 620 -30.04 -11.57 31.62
N GLN A 621 -28.73 -11.76 31.66
CA GLN A 621 -28.06 -12.43 32.77
C GLN A 621 -28.05 -11.59 34.08
N ALA A 622 -28.19 -10.27 33.97
CA ALA A 622 -28.28 -9.39 35.13
C ALA A 622 -29.63 -9.46 35.88
N VAL A 623 -30.66 -10.04 35.23
CA VAL A 623 -31.95 -10.30 35.92
C VAL A 623 -31.75 -11.48 36.88
N PRO A 624 -32.17 -11.35 38.17
CA PRO A 624 -31.97 -12.39 39.14
C PRO A 624 -32.56 -13.77 38.70
N ALA A 625 -31.78 -14.82 38.76
CA ALA A 625 -32.15 -16.16 38.29
C ALA A 625 -33.46 -16.66 38.94
N GLY A 626 -33.73 -16.30 40.19
CA GLY A 626 -34.98 -16.63 40.88
C GLY A 626 -36.27 -16.15 40.17
N GLN A 627 -36.20 -15.12 39.34
CA GLN A 627 -37.35 -14.70 38.51
C GLN A 627 -37.72 -15.73 37.46
N MET A 628 -36.71 -16.33 36.84
CA MET A 628 -36.91 -17.45 35.90
C MET A 628 -37.39 -18.70 36.61
N GLU A 629 -36.80 -19.06 37.74
CA GLU A 629 -37.15 -20.23 38.51
C GLU A 629 -38.55 -20.16 39.07
N ALA A 630 -38.92 -19.07 39.72
CA ALA A 630 -40.29 -18.83 40.25
C ALA A 630 -41.34 -18.91 39.17
N SER A 631 -41.12 -18.25 38.01
CA SER A 631 -42.03 -18.31 36.88
C SER A 631 -42.19 -19.72 36.33
N ARG A 632 -41.09 -20.48 36.21
CA ARG A 632 -41.12 -21.87 35.76
C ARG A 632 -41.83 -22.80 36.75
N SER A 633 -41.65 -22.57 38.06
CA SER A 633 -42.34 -23.32 39.11
C SER A 633 -43.88 -23.10 39.10
N LEU A 634 -44.33 -21.95 38.62
CA LEU A 634 -45.75 -21.66 38.38
C LEU A 634 -46.27 -22.24 37.05
N GLY A 635 -45.49 -23.08 36.34
CA GLY A 635 -45.90 -23.75 35.10
C GLY A 635 -45.85 -22.83 33.86
N ILE A 636 -45.31 -21.60 33.94
CA ILE A 636 -45.16 -20.69 32.79
C ILE A 636 -44.02 -21.22 31.87
N SER A 637 -44.33 -21.35 30.58
CA SER A 637 -43.31 -21.83 29.63
C SER A 637 -42.14 -20.86 29.50
N TYR A 638 -40.92 -21.37 29.17
CA TYR A 638 -39.67 -20.57 29.03
C TYR A 638 -39.88 -19.33 28.16
N GLY A 639 -40.48 -19.47 26.97
CA GLY A 639 -40.71 -18.37 26.05
C GLY A 639 -41.63 -17.29 26.61
N LYS A 640 -42.71 -17.69 27.36
CA LYS A 640 -43.61 -16.76 28.03
C LYS A 640 -42.91 -16.04 29.19
N THR A 641 -42.11 -16.77 29.99
CA THR A 641 -41.29 -16.19 31.07
C THR A 641 -40.30 -15.20 30.52
N MET A 642 -39.54 -15.55 29.47
CA MET A 642 -38.58 -14.69 28.81
C MET A 642 -39.25 -13.40 28.35
N ARG A 643 -40.37 -13.50 27.58
CA ARG A 643 -41.02 -12.34 26.95
C ARG A 643 -41.73 -11.45 27.97
N LYS A 644 -42.40 -12.00 29.01
CA LYS A 644 -43.26 -11.24 29.90
C LYS A 644 -42.59 -10.79 31.21
N ILE A 645 -41.52 -11.46 31.63
CA ILE A 645 -40.89 -11.23 32.93
C ILE A 645 -39.43 -10.78 32.77
N ILE A 646 -38.61 -11.55 32.03
CA ILE A 646 -37.19 -11.30 31.95
C ILE A 646 -36.86 -10.13 31.01
N LEU A 647 -37.34 -10.14 29.76
CA LEU A 647 -37.01 -9.13 28.77
C LEU A 647 -37.42 -7.70 29.16
N PRO A 648 -38.61 -7.46 29.78
CA PRO A 648 -38.97 -6.10 30.22
C PRO A 648 -37.98 -5.54 31.28
N GLN A 649 -37.50 -6.38 32.19
CA GLN A 649 -36.49 -6.00 33.17
C GLN A 649 -35.12 -5.82 32.53
N ALA A 650 -34.71 -6.80 31.73
CA ALA A 650 -33.43 -6.75 31.01
C ALA A 650 -33.32 -5.52 30.10
N THR A 651 -34.40 -5.14 29.38
CA THR A 651 -34.43 -3.95 28.50
C THR A 651 -34.12 -2.67 29.26
N LYS A 652 -34.64 -2.50 30.48
CA LYS A 652 -34.31 -1.36 31.31
C LYS A 652 -32.84 -1.29 31.67
N ILE A 653 -32.23 -2.46 31.96
CA ILE A 653 -30.81 -2.58 32.29
C ILE A 653 -29.91 -2.29 31.05
N MET A 654 -30.38 -2.73 29.87
CA MET A 654 -29.62 -2.60 28.62
C MET A 654 -29.67 -1.19 28.01
N LEU A 655 -30.74 -0.42 28.24
CA LEU A 655 -31.02 0.84 27.56
C LEU A 655 -29.84 1.84 27.61
N PRO A 656 -29.22 2.09 28.78
CA PRO A 656 -28.06 2.99 28.84
C PRO A 656 -26.88 2.53 28.00
N ASN A 657 -26.66 1.20 27.92
CA ASN A 657 -25.58 0.62 27.13
C ASN A 657 -25.84 0.71 25.62
N PHE A 658 -27.11 0.60 25.18
CA PHE A 658 -27.47 0.84 23.78
C PHE A 658 -27.21 2.29 23.37
N VAL A 659 -27.52 3.25 24.23
CA VAL A 659 -27.23 4.68 24.00
C VAL A 659 -25.71 4.88 23.86
N ASN A 660 -24.93 4.28 24.76
CA ASN A 660 -23.47 4.37 24.70
C ASN A 660 -22.92 3.72 23.43
N GLN A 661 -23.46 2.57 23.04
CA GLN A 661 -23.04 1.88 21.82
C GLN A 661 -23.37 2.67 20.54
N PHE A 662 -24.49 3.41 20.54
CA PHE A 662 -24.82 4.31 19.44
C PHE A 662 -23.80 5.46 19.29
N VAL A 663 -23.36 6.04 20.41
CA VAL A 663 -22.31 7.08 20.41
C VAL A 663 -20.98 6.52 19.90
N ILE A 664 -20.64 5.28 20.26
CA ILE A 664 -19.44 4.60 19.74
C ILE A 664 -19.59 4.39 18.22
N ALA A 665 -20.70 3.84 17.76
CA ALA A 665 -20.95 3.62 16.33
C ALA A 665 -20.85 4.91 15.51
N LEU A 666 -21.31 6.05 16.06
CA LEU A 666 -21.20 7.36 15.41
C LEU A 666 -19.72 7.81 15.29
N LYS A 667 -18.89 7.54 16.27
CA LYS A 667 -17.44 7.82 16.18
C LYS A 667 -16.75 6.88 15.19
N ASP A 668 -17.15 5.61 15.16
CA ASP A 668 -16.59 4.59 14.30
C ASP A 668 -16.84 4.86 12.81
N THR A 669 -17.79 5.72 12.45
CA THR A 669 -17.99 6.16 11.06
C THR A 669 -16.74 6.80 10.46
N THR A 670 -15.89 7.44 11.28
CA THR A 670 -14.62 8.03 10.80
C THR A 670 -13.64 6.97 10.23
N ILE A 671 -13.74 5.72 10.70
CA ILE A 671 -12.88 4.63 10.23
C ILE A 671 -13.24 4.23 8.80
N VAL A 672 -14.49 4.39 8.41
CA VAL A 672 -14.98 4.03 7.07
C VAL A 672 -14.44 4.99 5.99
N SER A 673 -13.92 6.15 6.37
CA SER A 673 -13.19 7.03 5.44
C SER A 673 -12.01 6.33 4.76
N ALA A 674 -11.45 5.29 5.39
CA ALA A 674 -10.36 4.50 4.83
C ALA A 674 -10.73 3.73 3.54
N ILE A 675 -12.03 3.45 3.32
CA ILE A 675 -12.53 2.85 2.07
C ILE A 675 -13.05 3.90 1.07
N GLY A 676 -12.76 5.19 1.30
CA GLY A 676 -13.09 6.29 0.39
C GLY A 676 -14.42 6.99 0.67
N LEU A 677 -15.21 6.57 1.66
CA LEU A 677 -16.48 7.24 1.99
C LEU A 677 -16.25 8.66 2.51
N VAL A 678 -16.84 9.64 1.81
CA VAL A 678 -16.69 11.07 2.14
C VAL A 678 -17.72 11.48 3.20
N GLU A 679 -17.49 11.06 4.45
CA GLU A 679 -18.22 11.49 5.64
C GLU A 679 -17.56 12.76 6.26
N LEU A 680 -17.98 13.21 7.42
CA LEU A 680 -17.55 14.48 8.01
C LEU A 680 -16.02 14.60 8.19
N PHE A 681 -15.35 13.54 8.65
CA PHE A 681 -13.90 13.56 8.87
C PHE A 681 -13.14 13.61 7.53
N GLN A 682 -13.54 12.80 6.54
CA GLN A 682 -12.96 12.82 5.21
C GLN A 682 -13.22 14.17 4.50
N THR A 683 -14.41 14.74 4.68
CA THR A 683 -14.72 16.09 4.20
C THR A 683 -13.71 17.12 4.74
N GLY A 684 -13.41 17.06 6.03
CA GLY A 684 -12.40 17.94 6.62
C GLY A 684 -11.00 17.73 6.04
N LYS A 685 -10.59 16.49 5.78
CA LYS A 685 -9.31 16.20 5.13
C LYS A 685 -9.24 16.78 3.71
N ILE A 686 -10.31 16.69 2.94
CA ILE A 686 -10.40 17.27 1.60
C ILE A 686 -10.24 18.81 1.66
N ILE A 687 -10.88 19.47 2.60
CA ILE A 687 -10.75 20.93 2.81
C ILE A 687 -9.31 21.28 3.20
N ILE A 688 -8.72 20.53 4.13
CA ILE A 688 -7.31 20.72 4.55
C ILE A 688 -6.36 20.60 3.36
N ALA A 689 -6.57 19.63 2.47
CA ALA A 689 -5.74 19.41 1.31
C ALA A 689 -5.73 20.60 0.33
N ARG A 690 -6.83 21.36 0.28
CA ARG A 690 -6.93 22.58 -0.55
C ARG A 690 -6.25 23.79 0.10
N ASN A 691 -6.54 24.05 1.37
CA ASN A 691 -6.15 25.30 2.05
C ASN A 691 -5.03 25.15 3.08
N TYR A 692 -4.62 23.92 3.36
CA TYR A 692 -3.55 23.55 4.30
C TYR A 692 -3.73 24.11 5.73
N GLN A 693 -4.99 24.32 6.18
CA GLN A 693 -5.30 24.83 7.53
C GLN A 693 -5.69 23.69 8.50
N SER A 694 -4.80 22.67 8.62
CA SER A 694 -5.07 21.43 9.34
C SER A 694 -5.51 21.66 10.78
N PHE A 695 -4.74 22.44 11.57
CA PHE A 695 -5.05 22.66 12.98
C PHE A 695 -6.47 23.27 13.17
N LYS A 696 -6.78 24.28 12.38
CA LYS A 696 -8.08 24.98 12.49
C LYS A 696 -9.23 24.10 12.05
N MET A 697 -9.06 23.35 10.96
CA MET A 697 -10.08 22.45 10.46
C MET A 697 -10.32 21.27 11.41
N TYR A 698 -9.25 20.63 11.95
CA TYR A 698 -9.43 19.59 12.96
C TYR A 698 -10.06 20.12 14.24
N ALA A 699 -9.79 21.36 14.65
CA ALA A 699 -10.48 22.00 15.76
C ALA A 699 -11.99 22.18 15.46
N ILE A 700 -12.35 22.62 14.25
CA ILE A 700 -13.76 22.71 13.81
C ILE A 700 -14.43 21.34 13.84
N LEU A 701 -13.80 20.32 13.27
CA LEU A 701 -14.34 18.95 13.28
C LEU A 701 -14.54 18.42 14.70
N ALA A 702 -13.56 18.63 15.58
CA ALA A 702 -13.64 18.21 16.98
C ALA A 702 -14.84 18.88 17.69
N VAL A 703 -15.06 20.19 17.46
CA VAL A 703 -16.22 20.92 18.00
C VAL A 703 -17.53 20.39 17.42
N LEU A 704 -17.61 20.14 16.11
CA LEU A 704 -18.81 19.59 15.47
C LEU A 704 -19.16 18.21 16.03
N TYR A 705 -18.21 17.29 16.12
CA TYR A 705 -18.43 15.98 16.75
C TYR A 705 -18.84 16.11 18.21
N LEU A 706 -18.17 16.98 18.99
CA LEU A 706 -18.51 17.21 20.40
C LEU A 706 -19.95 17.70 20.57
N VAL A 707 -20.36 18.68 19.77
CA VAL A 707 -21.72 19.23 19.80
C VAL A 707 -22.77 18.16 19.49
N ILE A 708 -22.56 17.39 18.40
CA ILE A 708 -23.51 16.38 17.96
C ILE A 708 -23.61 15.24 18.97
N ILE A 709 -22.45 14.70 19.41
CA ILE A 709 -22.40 13.63 20.41
C ILE A 709 -23.08 14.09 21.70
N THR A 710 -22.83 15.33 22.15
CA THR A 710 -23.45 15.87 23.35
C THR A 710 -24.96 16.02 23.19
N LEU A 711 -25.45 16.54 22.06
CA LEU A 711 -26.88 16.68 21.77
C LEU A 711 -27.56 15.30 21.73
N LEU A 712 -27.03 14.36 21.01
CA LEU A 712 -27.57 13.00 20.89
C LEU A 712 -27.58 12.28 22.24
N THR A 713 -26.47 12.37 23.01
CA THR A 713 -26.40 11.79 24.35
C THR A 713 -27.41 12.40 25.30
N ARG A 714 -27.62 13.73 25.27
CA ARG A 714 -28.64 14.40 26.10
C ARG A 714 -30.05 14.01 25.68
N LEU A 715 -30.34 13.91 24.39
CA LEU A 715 -31.60 13.44 23.86
C LEU A 715 -31.90 12.01 24.33
N ALA A 716 -30.95 11.13 24.16
CA ALA A 716 -31.05 9.72 24.56
C ALA A 716 -31.28 9.57 26.08
N LYS A 717 -30.56 10.34 26.92
CA LYS A 717 -30.80 10.38 28.38
C LYS A 717 -32.17 10.93 28.75
N ARG A 718 -32.75 11.85 27.96
CA ARG A 718 -34.13 12.33 28.18
C ARG A 718 -35.16 11.25 27.84
N LEU A 719 -34.91 10.48 26.76
CA LEU A 719 -35.79 9.36 26.40
C LEU A 719 -35.70 8.23 27.45
N GLU A 720 -34.51 7.92 27.92
CA GLU A 720 -34.27 6.96 29.00
C GLU A 720 -35.09 7.32 30.27
N LYS A 721 -35.04 8.60 30.73
CA LYS A 721 -35.79 9.08 31.88
C LYS A 721 -37.31 9.01 31.69
N ARG A 722 -37.85 8.93 30.47
CA ARG A 722 -39.31 8.78 30.23
C ARG A 722 -39.75 7.31 30.24
N ILE A 723 -38.79 6.37 30.07
CA ILE A 723 -39.08 4.95 30.05
C ILE A 723 -38.90 4.32 31.45
N HIS A 724 -38.11 4.94 32.31
CA HIS A 724 -38.03 4.66 33.75
C HIS A 724 -39.12 5.37 34.53
#